data_5924ff99f14616f4ca814343a959457d
#
_entry.id   5924ff99f14616f4ca814343a959457d
#
_cell.length_a   1.000
_cell.length_b   1.000
_cell.length_c   1.000
_cell.angle_alpha   90.00
_cell.angle_beta   90.00
_cell.angle_gamma   90.00
#
_symmetry.space_group_name_H-M   'P 1'
#
loop_
_entity.id
_entity.type
_entity.pdbx_description
1 polymer ?
#
loop_
_entity_poly.entity_id
_entity_poly.type
_entity_poly.pdbx_seq_one_letter_code
_entity_poly.pdbx_strand_id
1 'polypeptide(L)'
;MQRKQQQKELPPSQSIMATILQSIPKEANVTKIDYEGPRIALYTTSPKYLMEHNEIISNLVNVIKKRIVVRTDESIRKSEEDARQILNQCIPQEANLQGTFFDTATGEVAVEVKRPWLLQKDAEDFSQADVTEKTGWKLRVRKATTNPSSTIQAINYNLKVSSADRGRQLKQVGEKIFRPRLAQKSEVSLMTLGGFGQVGRSCMLLTTSDSKILIDCGINPGARSPMESFPRLDWANITLDDLDAVVIGHAHLDHTGFLPVLCKYGYKGPIYCTEPTLPMMNLIQLDAVKVAAAQGRTPMYSDRDVKQIMRQAITIPYGTVTDISPDIKLVLANAGHILGSALCHFHIGNGDHNFVYSGDIKFAKSILFESASWNFPRVETLLIESTYGAKEDIQPSRPEVESAFINAVNTVLKDGGKVLIPIPAVGRAQEIMMVIDQYMKSGEMVEAPVFYEGMIAEASAIHEAYPEYLARELRQKILETDDNPFDSEYFTNVEHPDAREEPLREGSPGIIIATSGMLEGGPVLEYFKNIAPDKKNKILFVSYQVNGTLGRRVLDGARQVSLIGREGKVEVVNINCGIERLDGFSGHSDYNQLISFVHKLRPKLRRVLVNHGERRKSENLSMSIRRMFRIPAHYPQIQEAIKLF
;
A
#
# COMPACT_ATOMS: atom_id res chain seq x y z
N MET A 1 38.92 -15.25 -27.10
CA MET A 1 39.20 -16.25 -26.05
C MET A 1 38.06 -16.21 -25.05
N GLN A 2 37.17 -17.20 -25.15
CA GLN A 2 35.95 -17.35 -24.34
C GLN A 2 36.31 -17.95 -22.99
N ARG A 3 36.11 -17.24 -21.89
CA ARG A 3 35.98 -17.86 -20.56
C ARG A 3 34.54 -18.28 -20.34
N LYS A 4 34.22 -19.53 -20.65
CA LYS A 4 33.07 -20.22 -20.10
C LYS A 4 33.31 -20.40 -18.59
N GLN A 5 32.68 -19.56 -17.75
CA GLN A 5 32.50 -19.90 -16.35
C GLN A 5 31.48 -21.02 -16.26
N GLN A 6 31.93 -22.20 -15.93
CA GLN A 6 31.09 -23.30 -15.48
C GLN A 6 30.37 -22.84 -14.21
N GLN A 7 29.07 -22.58 -14.31
CA GLN A 7 28.20 -22.47 -13.14
C GLN A 7 28.13 -23.88 -12.53
N LYS A 8 28.74 -24.06 -11.36
CA LYS A 8 28.52 -25.24 -10.52
C LYS A 8 27.04 -25.24 -10.14
N GLU A 9 26.30 -26.24 -10.58
CA GLU A 9 24.94 -26.52 -10.11
C GLU A 9 25.01 -26.77 -8.60
N LEU A 10 24.22 -26.02 -7.84
CA LEU A 10 24.06 -26.21 -6.42
C LEU A 10 23.22 -27.47 -6.16
N PRO A 11 23.61 -28.34 -5.24
CA PRO A 11 22.87 -29.56 -4.92
C PRO A 11 21.53 -29.27 -4.17
N PRO A 12 20.59 -30.25 -4.11
CA PRO A 12 19.23 -30.07 -3.59
C PRO A 12 19.15 -29.64 -2.12
N SER A 13 17.95 -29.27 -1.65
CA SER A 13 17.60 -28.56 -0.42
C SER A 13 18.27 -28.99 0.90
N GLN A 14 18.75 -30.21 1.04
CA GLN A 14 19.62 -30.62 2.15
C GLN A 14 20.97 -29.89 2.16
N SER A 15 21.38 -29.30 1.06
CA SER A 15 22.67 -28.69 0.88
C SER A 15 22.73 -27.21 1.30
N ILE A 16 21.61 -26.44 1.26
CA ILE A 16 21.64 -25.02 1.64
C ILE A 16 22.01 -24.89 3.13
N MET A 17 21.31 -25.61 4.00
CA MET A 17 21.60 -25.61 5.44
C MET A 17 23.01 -26.15 5.76
N ALA A 18 23.41 -27.22 5.09
CA ALA A 18 24.75 -27.80 5.23
C ALA A 18 25.84 -26.84 4.72
N THR A 19 25.63 -26.18 3.59
CA THR A 19 26.55 -25.17 3.06
C THR A 19 26.73 -24.00 4.03
N ILE A 20 25.63 -23.52 4.62
CA ILE A 20 25.67 -22.45 5.62
C ILE A 20 26.50 -22.91 6.82
N LEU A 21 26.20 -24.08 7.39
CA LEU A 21 26.92 -24.62 8.58
C LEU A 21 28.41 -24.79 8.34
N GLN A 22 28.81 -25.20 7.12
CA GLN A 22 30.22 -25.37 6.78
C GLN A 22 30.97 -24.06 6.57
N SER A 23 30.24 -22.97 6.25
CA SER A 23 30.83 -21.68 5.90
C SER A 23 30.82 -20.66 7.04
N ILE A 24 30.16 -20.97 8.15
CA ILE A 24 30.06 -20.08 9.32
C ILE A 24 31.22 -20.36 10.27
N PRO A 25 31.96 -19.32 10.73
CA PRO A 25 32.99 -19.47 11.79
C PRO A 25 32.38 -19.98 13.08
N LYS A 26 33.16 -20.75 13.85
CA LYS A 26 32.72 -21.30 15.15
C LYS A 26 32.42 -20.19 16.16
N GLU A 27 33.13 -19.09 16.08
CA GLU A 27 32.99 -17.89 16.93
C GLU A 27 31.59 -17.23 16.79
N ALA A 28 30.91 -17.48 15.69
CA ALA A 28 29.52 -17.01 15.46
C ALA A 28 28.51 -17.73 16.39
N ASN A 29 28.87 -18.82 17.05
CA ASN A 29 28.03 -19.57 17.99
C ASN A 29 26.59 -19.79 17.50
N VAL A 30 26.43 -20.22 16.24
CA VAL A 30 25.13 -20.50 15.64
C VAL A 30 24.54 -21.76 16.25
N THR A 31 23.40 -21.63 16.89
CA THR A 31 22.69 -22.71 17.60
C THR A 31 21.66 -23.41 16.70
N LYS A 32 21.03 -22.67 15.78
CA LYS A 32 19.94 -23.17 14.91
C LYS A 32 19.91 -22.42 13.60
N ILE A 33 19.54 -23.11 12.52
CA ILE A 33 19.17 -22.51 11.24
C ILE A 33 17.73 -22.95 10.93
N ASP A 34 16.86 -22.01 10.59
CA ASP A 34 15.46 -22.32 10.27
C ASP A 34 14.93 -21.38 9.17
N TYR A 35 13.78 -21.68 8.60
CA TYR A 35 13.11 -20.77 7.67
C TYR A 35 12.25 -19.74 8.41
N GLU A 36 12.31 -18.51 7.97
CA GLU A 36 11.47 -17.39 8.40
C GLU A 36 10.81 -16.74 7.18
N GLY A 37 9.79 -17.40 6.64
CA GLY A 37 9.18 -17.00 5.37
C GLY A 37 10.21 -16.98 4.23
N PRO A 38 10.38 -15.86 3.53
CA PRO A 38 11.31 -15.74 2.41
C PRO A 38 12.79 -15.62 2.83
N ARG A 39 13.10 -15.76 4.11
CA ARG A 39 14.44 -15.60 4.69
C ARG A 39 14.90 -16.88 5.36
N ILE A 40 16.21 -17.04 5.46
CA ILE A 40 16.85 -18.07 6.28
C ILE A 40 17.34 -17.40 7.55
N ALA A 41 16.82 -17.79 8.69
CA ALA A 41 17.19 -17.24 9.99
C ALA A 41 18.34 -18.05 10.61
N LEU A 42 19.42 -17.35 10.99
CA LEU A 42 20.55 -17.87 11.75
C LEU A 42 20.37 -17.45 13.21
N TYR A 43 20.09 -18.40 14.07
CA TYR A 43 19.98 -18.15 15.51
C TYR A 43 21.35 -18.29 16.16
N THR A 44 21.75 -17.31 16.95
CA THR A 44 23.08 -17.24 17.57
C THR A 44 23.00 -16.73 18.98
N THR A 45 23.94 -17.22 19.84
CA THR A 45 24.19 -16.66 21.17
C THR A 45 25.23 -15.53 21.15
N SER A 46 25.82 -15.23 19.97
CA SER A 46 26.78 -14.14 19.77
C SER A 46 26.33 -13.19 18.65
N PRO A 47 25.17 -12.49 18.80
CA PRO A 47 24.60 -11.68 17.73
C PRO A 47 25.51 -10.51 17.34
N LYS A 48 26.19 -9.88 18.28
CA LYS A 48 27.13 -8.78 18.05
C LYS A 48 28.25 -9.20 17.09
N TYR A 49 28.84 -10.39 17.27
CA TYR A 49 29.88 -10.88 16.37
C TYR A 49 29.44 -10.88 14.89
N LEU A 50 28.26 -11.44 14.59
CA LEU A 50 27.73 -11.47 13.22
C LEU A 50 27.26 -10.09 12.71
N MET A 51 26.90 -9.17 13.58
CA MET A 51 26.51 -7.80 13.21
C MET A 51 27.74 -6.93 12.88
N GLU A 52 28.85 -7.14 13.56
CA GLU A 52 30.12 -6.45 13.32
C GLU A 52 30.86 -7.04 12.11
N HIS A 53 30.75 -8.36 11.85
CA HIS A 53 31.35 -9.06 10.72
C HIS A 53 30.34 -9.32 9.59
N ASN A 54 29.72 -8.25 9.08
CA ASN A 54 28.70 -8.34 8.03
C ASN A 54 29.16 -9.02 6.73
N GLU A 55 30.49 -9.06 6.49
CA GLU A 55 31.10 -9.74 5.35
C GLU A 55 30.82 -11.25 5.35
N ILE A 56 30.70 -11.88 6.54
CA ILE A 56 30.37 -13.30 6.65
C ILE A 56 28.98 -13.55 6.04
N ILE A 57 27.98 -12.76 6.45
CA ILE A 57 26.62 -12.88 5.95
C ILE A 57 26.56 -12.53 4.45
N SER A 58 27.26 -11.47 4.03
CA SER A 58 27.34 -11.07 2.63
C SER A 58 27.93 -12.16 1.73
N ASN A 59 28.99 -12.82 2.18
CA ASN A 59 29.61 -13.94 1.48
C ASN A 59 28.67 -15.14 1.37
N LEU A 60 27.98 -15.50 2.48
CA LEU A 60 26.97 -16.56 2.47
C LEU A 60 25.83 -16.25 1.48
N VAL A 61 25.28 -15.04 1.52
CA VAL A 61 24.23 -14.61 0.58
C VAL A 61 24.72 -14.68 -0.87
N ASN A 62 25.99 -14.30 -1.13
CA ASN A 62 26.59 -14.39 -2.45
C ASN A 62 26.72 -15.83 -2.95
N VAL A 63 27.00 -16.79 -2.07
CA VAL A 63 27.12 -18.20 -2.41
C VAL A 63 25.75 -18.84 -2.64
N ILE A 64 24.83 -18.70 -1.66
CA ILE A 64 23.54 -19.40 -1.69
C ILE A 64 22.45 -18.66 -2.49
N LYS A 65 22.67 -17.37 -2.79
CA LYS A 65 21.71 -16.48 -3.50
C LYS A 65 20.33 -16.41 -2.83
N LYS A 66 20.31 -16.53 -1.49
CA LYS A 66 19.12 -16.42 -0.65
C LYS A 66 19.34 -15.39 0.45
N ARG A 67 18.26 -14.77 0.93
CA ARG A 67 18.34 -13.82 2.04
C ARG A 67 18.56 -14.53 3.36
N ILE A 68 19.53 -14.04 4.12
CA ILE A 68 19.84 -14.49 5.48
C ILE A 68 19.51 -13.36 6.46
N VAL A 69 18.96 -13.72 7.60
CA VAL A 69 18.78 -12.81 8.74
C VAL A 69 19.42 -13.42 9.98
N VAL A 70 20.09 -12.57 10.76
CA VAL A 70 20.63 -12.96 12.06
C VAL A 70 19.55 -12.76 13.11
N ARG A 71 19.33 -13.78 13.93
CA ARG A 71 18.40 -13.80 15.06
C ARG A 71 19.13 -14.18 16.33
N THR A 72 18.71 -13.62 17.43
CA THR A 72 19.22 -14.01 18.75
C THR A 72 18.55 -15.29 19.19
N ASP A 73 19.33 -16.22 19.73
CA ASP A 73 18.79 -17.44 20.35
C ASP A 73 17.87 -17.09 21.52
N GLU A 74 16.79 -17.86 21.69
CA GLU A 74 15.80 -17.59 22.74
C GLU A 74 16.41 -17.69 24.15
N SER A 75 17.45 -18.52 24.34
CA SER A 75 18.11 -18.73 25.64
C SER A 75 18.79 -17.49 26.22
N ILE A 76 19.21 -16.55 25.34
CA ILE A 76 19.88 -15.31 25.80
C ILE A 76 18.95 -14.10 25.72
N ARG A 77 17.71 -14.29 25.26
CA ARG A 77 16.72 -13.23 25.12
C ARG A 77 16.20 -12.83 26.51
N LYS A 78 16.35 -11.56 26.88
CA LYS A 78 15.82 -11.01 28.14
C LYS A 78 14.29 -10.94 28.09
N SER A 79 13.65 -10.92 29.26
CA SER A 79 12.24 -10.63 29.38
C SER A 79 11.91 -9.25 28.73
N GLU A 80 10.68 -9.03 28.29
CA GLU A 80 10.30 -7.72 27.73
C GLU A 80 10.51 -6.59 28.75
N GLU A 81 10.30 -6.85 30.04
CA GLU A 81 10.46 -5.86 31.11
C GLU A 81 11.92 -5.50 31.32
N ASP A 82 12.81 -6.48 31.46
CA ASP A 82 14.26 -6.27 31.58
C ASP A 82 14.82 -5.59 30.34
N ALA A 83 14.36 -6.03 29.15
CA ALA A 83 14.79 -5.41 27.89
C ALA A 83 14.37 -3.94 27.79
N ARG A 84 13.16 -3.55 28.25
CA ARG A 84 12.74 -2.14 28.33
C ARG A 84 13.62 -1.31 29.25
N GLN A 85 14.00 -1.85 30.39
CA GLN A 85 14.89 -1.14 31.31
C GLN A 85 16.27 -0.90 30.66
N ILE A 86 16.81 -1.90 29.99
CA ILE A 86 18.08 -1.78 29.25
C ILE A 86 17.96 -0.78 28.10
N LEU A 87 16.86 -0.82 27.33
CA LEU A 87 16.60 0.13 26.23
C LEU A 87 16.55 1.57 26.75
N ASN A 88 15.88 1.83 27.87
CA ASN A 88 15.82 3.15 28.50
C ASN A 88 17.20 3.67 28.97
N GLN A 89 18.13 2.76 29.28
CA GLN A 89 19.50 3.13 29.67
C GLN A 89 20.43 3.32 28.46
N CYS A 90 20.20 2.56 27.38
CA CYS A 90 21.09 2.56 26.22
C CYS A 90 20.69 3.59 25.14
N ILE A 91 19.40 3.93 25.07
CA ILE A 91 18.91 4.93 24.10
C ILE A 91 19.19 6.33 24.65
N PRO A 92 19.87 7.21 23.89
CA PRO A 92 20.11 8.58 24.31
C PRO A 92 18.81 9.30 24.66
N GLN A 93 18.82 10.09 25.74
CA GLN A 93 17.63 10.84 26.18
C GLN A 93 17.13 11.82 25.09
N GLU A 94 18.06 12.37 24.31
CA GLU A 94 17.79 13.26 23.18
C GLU A 94 16.97 12.58 22.09
N ALA A 95 17.07 11.26 21.93
CA ALA A 95 16.27 10.48 20.97
C ALA A 95 14.80 10.46 21.35
N ASN A 96 14.46 10.69 22.62
CA ASN A 96 13.12 10.77 23.19
C ASN A 96 12.27 9.53 22.85
N LEU A 97 12.57 8.42 23.53
CA LEU A 97 11.86 7.14 23.39
C LEU A 97 10.40 7.28 23.87
N GLN A 98 9.45 7.00 22.98
CA GLN A 98 8.00 7.11 23.24
C GLN A 98 7.34 5.73 23.42
N GLY A 99 7.84 4.70 22.73
CA GLY A 99 7.22 3.38 22.75
C GLY A 99 8.16 2.24 22.38
N THR A 100 7.78 1.04 22.78
CA THR A 100 8.48 -0.20 22.41
C THR A 100 7.47 -1.28 22.06
N PHE A 101 7.73 -2.01 20.97
CA PHE A 101 6.94 -3.17 20.57
C PHE A 101 7.87 -4.37 20.35
N PHE A 102 7.59 -5.48 21.04
CA PHE A 102 8.35 -6.74 20.96
C PHE A 102 7.61 -7.72 20.04
N ASP A 103 8.24 -8.10 18.93
CA ASP A 103 7.80 -9.19 18.07
C ASP A 103 8.52 -10.48 18.46
N THR A 104 7.86 -11.28 19.27
CA THR A 104 8.44 -12.54 19.78
C THR A 104 8.59 -13.59 18.69
N ALA A 105 7.82 -13.52 17.59
CA ALA A 105 7.94 -14.46 16.48
C ALA A 105 9.27 -14.31 15.73
N THR A 106 9.79 -13.08 15.64
CA THR A 106 11.04 -12.78 14.93
C THR A 106 12.21 -12.41 15.86
N GLY A 107 11.94 -12.17 17.15
CA GLY A 107 12.95 -11.70 18.10
C GLY A 107 13.40 -10.27 17.82
N GLU A 108 12.52 -9.43 17.29
CA GLU A 108 12.76 -8.01 17.06
C GLU A 108 12.07 -7.14 18.10
N VAL A 109 12.69 -6.01 18.45
CA VAL A 109 12.05 -4.94 19.21
C VAL A 109 12.04 -3.67 18.36
N ALA A 110 10.85 -3.15 18.08
CA ALA A 110 10.69 -1.84 17.49
C ALA A 110 10.68 -0.79 18.61
N VAL A 111 11.51 0.24 18.45
CA VAL A 111 11.56 1.41 19.34
C VAL A 111 11.03 2.62 18.57
N GLU A 112 10.07 3.30 19.16
CA GLU A 112 9.47 4.51 18.60
C GLU A 112 10.10 5.73 19.28
N VAL A 113 10.86 6.52 18.51
CA VAL A 113 11.62 7.67 19.00
C VAL A 113 11.31 8.93 18.20
N LYS A 114 11.35 10.10 18.85
CA LYS A 114 11.14 11.37 18.14
C LYS A 114 12.29 11.70 17.19
N ARG A 115 13.52 11.33 17.51
CA ARG A 115 14.73 11.63 16.73
C ARG A 115 15.43 10.35 16.29
N PRO A 116 14.90 9.62 15.26
CA PRO A 116 15.44 8.32 14.85
C PRO A 116 16.85 8.39 14.27
N TRP A 117 17.32 9.53 13.79
CA TRP A 117 18.68 9.69 13.27
C TRP A 117 19.77 9.49 14.33
N LEU A 118 19.47 9.76 15.61
CA LEU A 118 20.39 9.51 16.74
C LEU A 118 20.61 8.02 17.00
N LEU A 119 19.82 7.14 16.41
CA LEU A 119 19.91 5.68 16.55
C LEU A 119 20.31 4.98 15.23
N GLN A 120 20.76 5.75 14.23
CA GLN A 120 21.23 5.18 12.97
C GLN A 120 22.59 4.51 13.14
N LYS A 121 22.94 3.65 12.17
CA LYS A 121 24.13 2.79 12.24
C LYS A 121 25.45 3.57 12.35
N ASP A 122 25.46 4.83 11.88
CA ASP A 122 26.64 5.69 11.86
C ASP A 122 26.63 6.77 12.96
N ALA A 123 25.72 6.66 13.95
CA ALA A 123 25.68 7.57 15.09
C ALA A 123 26.91 7.32 16.00
N GLU A 124 27.61 8.40 16.39
CA GLU A 124 28.87 8.32 17.15
C GLU A 124 28.70 7.69 18.53
N ASP A 125 27.55 7.91 19.16
CA ASP A 125 27.30 7.51 20.57
C ASP A 125 26.31 6.35 20.71
N PHE A 126 25.96 5.62 19.64
CA PHE A 126 24.96 4.56 19.70
C PHE A 126 25.31 3.33 18.86
N SER A 127 25.36 2.16 19.50
CA SER A 127 25.59 0.87 18.85
C SER A 127 24.37 -0.05 18.93
N GLN A 128 23.72 -0.29 17.79
CA GLN A 128 22.64 -1.27 17.69
C GLN A 128 23.10 -2.69 18.03
N ALA A 129 24.36 -3.03 17.74
CA ALA A 129 24.93 -4.34 18.05
C ALA A 129 25.04 -4.54 19.57
N ASP A 130 25.50 -3.52 20.31
CA ASP A 130 25.61 -3.58 21.78
C ASP A 130 24.23 -3.70 22.45
N VAL A 131 23.24 -2.96 21.95
CA VAL A 131 21.85 -3.07 22.45
C VAL A 131 21.29 -4.45 22.18
N THR A 132 21.53 -5.02 20.98
CA THR A 132 21.08 -6.37 20.64
C THR A 132 21.76 -7.42 21.53
N GLU A 133 23.04 -7.28 21.81
CA GLU A 133 23.78 -8.20 22.71
C GLU A 133 23.24 -8.13 24.15
N LYS A 134 23.04 -6.92 24.69
CA LYS A 134 22.57 -6.71 26.07
C LYS A 134 21.12 -7.18 26.28
N THR A 135 20.25 -6.98 25.29
CA THR A 135 18.82 -7.29 25.42
C THR A 135 18.46 -8.68 24.89
N GLY A 136 19.23 -9.20 23.94
CA GLY A 136 18.85 -10.38 23.16
C GLY A 136 17.75 -10.10 22.12
N TRP A 137 17.39 -8.84 21.87
CA TRP A 137 16.39 -8.43 20.88
C TRP A 137 17.04 -7.61 19.79
N LYS A 138 16.75 -7.94 18.52
CA LYS A 138 17.23 -7.16 17.39
C LYS A 138 16.46 -5.85 17.30
N LEU A 139 17.20 -4.74 17.34
CA LEU A 139 16.61 -3.40 17.33
C LEU A 139 16.08 -3.01 15.96
N ARG A 140 14.88 -2.42 15.94
CA ARG A 140 14.27 -1.74 14.80
C ARG A 140 13.82 -0.34 15.20
N VAL A 141 14.38 0.68 14.60
CA VAL A 141 14.07 2.08 14.91
C VAL A 141 12.92 2.58 14.06
N ARG A 142 11.94 3.25 14.68
CA ARG A 142 10.80 3.89 14.02
C ARG A 142 10.65 5.34 14.50
N LYS A 143 10.13 6.19 13.65
CA LYS A 143 9.70 7.55 14.04
C LYS A 143 8.46 7.43 14.92
N ALA A 144 8.49 8.08 16.09
CA ALA A 144 7.29 8.28 16.91
C ALA A 144 6.40 9.34 16.25
N THR A 145 5.11 9.06 16.14
CA THR A 145 4.12 9.97 15.56
C THR A 145 3.60 10.94 16.61
N THR A 146 3.14 12.12 16.18
CA THR A 146 2.47 13.10 17.05
C THR A 146 1.16 12.52 17.58
N ASN A 147 0.38 11.92 16.69
CA ASN A 147 -0.85 11.21 17.03
C ASN A 147 -0.66 9.70 16.75
N PRO A 148 -0.64 8.86 17.80
CA PRO A 148 -0.44 7.42 17.62
C PRO A 148 -1.57 6.78 16.82
N SER A 149 -1.23 5.99 15.81
CA SER A 149 -2.22 5.23 15.03
C SER A 149 -2.81 4.08 15.83
N SER A 150 -4.11 4.11 16.04
CA SER A 150 -4.88 3.02 16.67
C SER A 150 -4.81 1.72 15.84
N THR A 151 -4.76 1.83 14.53
CA THR A 151 -4.64 0.71 13.60
C THR A 151 -3.29 0.01 13.73
N ILE A 152 -2.19 0.77 13.80
CA ILE A 152 -0.84 0.21 14.01
C ILE A 152 -0.77 -0.48 15.38
N GLN A 153 -1.32 0.12 16.42
CA GLN A 153 -1.37 -0.48 17.76
C GLN A 153 -2.17 -1.79 17.76
N ALA A 154 -3.33 -1.83 17.10
CA ALA A 154 -4.15 -3.04 16.98
C ALA A 154 -3.42 -4.16 16.20
N ILE A 155 -2.69 -3.81 15.13
CA ILE A 155 -1.84 -4.76 14.39
C ILE A 155 -0.74 -5.31 15.29
N ASN A 156 0.00 -4.45 15.97
CA ASN A 156 1.07 -4.84 16.88
C ASN A 156 0.55 -5.79 17.99
N TYR A 157 -0.59 -5.44 18.60
CA TYR A 157 -1.25 -6.31 19.59
C TYR A 157 -1.63 -7.67 19.01
N ASN A 158 -2.24 -7.71 17.81
CA ASN A 158 -2.63 -8.96 17.16
C ASN A 158 -1.42 -9.84 16.81
N LEU A 159 -0.33 -9.24 16.33
CA LEU A 159 0.93 -9.95 16.05
C LEU A 159 1.55 -10.52 17.32
N LYS A 160 1.52 -9.79 18.44
CA LYS A 160 2.02 -10.25 19.72
C LYS A 160 1.23 -11.47 20.23
N VAL A 161 -0.10 -11.37 20.27
CA VAL A 161 -0.98 -12.45 20.74
C VAL A 161 -0.88 -13.71 19.86
N SER A 162 -0.62 -13.55 18.58
CA SER A 162 -0.54 -14.65 17.60
C SER A 162 0.88 -15.09 17.26
N SER A 163 1.90 -14.67 18.02
CA SER A 163 3.31 -14.85 17.67
C SER A 163 3.73 -16.31 17.44
N ALA A 164 3.26 -17.24 18.28
CA ALA A 164 3.57 -18.67 18.13
C ALA A 164 2.98 -19.25 16.84
N ASP A 165 1.72 -18.87 16.49
CA ASP A 165 1.08 -19.30 15.25
C ASP A 165 1.79 -18.71 14.04
N ARG A 166 2.16 -17.42 14.14
CA ARG A 166 2.91 -16.72 13.10
C ARG A 166 4.29 -17.36 12.87
N GLY A 167 5.01 -17.72 13.93
CA GLY A 167 6.30 -18.41 13.82
C GLY A 167 6.17 -19.74 13.05
N ARG A 168 5.15 -20.56 13.39
CA ARG A 168 4.87 -21.81 12.66
C ARG A 168 4.52 -21.56 11.19
N GLN A 169 3.69 -20.54 10.92
CA GLN A 169 3.32 -20.17 9.57
C GLN A 169 4.53 -19.69 8.75
N LEU A 170 5.39 -18.82 9.29
CA LEU A 170 6.60 -18.36 8.61
C LEU A 170 7.53 -19.52 8.25
N LYS A 171 7.66 -20.52 9.12
CA LYS A 171 8.44 -21.73 8.82
C LYS A 171 7.83 -22.50 7.65
N GLN A 172 6.52 -22.77 7.68
CA GLN A 172 5.81 -23.48 6.59
C GLN A 172 5.91 -22.75 5.24
N VAL A 173 5.81 -21.41 5.28
CA VAL A 173 5.99 -20.56 4.09
C VAL A 173 7.41 -20.72 3.54
N GLY A 174 8.43 -20.70 4.38
CA GLY A 174 9.81 -20.93 3.96
C GLY A 174 10.03 -22.31 3.35
N GLU A 175 9.48 -23.37 3.97
CA GLU A 175 9.53 -24.72 3.43
C GLU A 175 8.90 -24.80 2.03
N LYS A 176 7.78 -24.11 1.80
CA LYS A 176 7.15 -24.01 0.46
C LYS A 176 8.02 -23.23 -0.54
N ILE A 177 8.61 -22.09 -0.14
CA ILE A 177 9.45 -21.24 -1.02
C ILE A 177 10.73 -21.98 -1.43
N PHE A 178 11.37 -22.67 -0.49
CA PHE A 178 12.68 -23.30 -0.72
C PHE A 178 12.59 -24.78 -1.13
N ARG A 179 11.39 -25.25 -1.51
CA ARG A 179 11.23 -26.59 -2.10
C ARG A 179 11.99 -26.70 -3.43
N PRO A 180 12.42 -27.90 -3.82
CA PRO A 180 13.06 -28.11 -5.12
C PRO A 180 12.15 -27.70 -6.28
N ARG A 181 12.73 -27.09 -7.30
CA ARG A 181 12.03 -26.83 -8.57
C ARG A 181 11.81 -28.13 -9.32
N LEU A 182 10.63 -28.29 -9.90
CA LEU A 182 10.28 -29.45 -10.73
C LEU A 182 10.68 -29.24 -12.20
N ALA A 183 10.60 -28.01 -12.68
CA ALA A 183 10.90 -27.65 -14.06
C ALA A 183 12.24 -26.91 -14.18
N GLN A 184 13.05 -27.29 -15.17
CA GLN A 184 14.29 -26.56 -15.48
C GLN A 184 14.02 -25.21 -16.12
N LYS A 185 12.96 -25.11 -16.92
CA LYS A 185 12.51 -23.90 -17.62
C LYS A 185 11.05 -23.62 -17.30
N SER A 186 10.74 -22.40 -16.91
CA SER A 186 9.38 -22.02 -16.53
C SER A 186 8.54 -21.67 -17.77
N GLU A 187 7.40 -22.31 -17.94
CA GLU A 187 6.32 -21.77 -18.76
C GLU A 187 5.59 -20.70 -17.93
N VAL A 188 5.25 -19.57 -18.53
CA VAL A 188 4.66 -18.45 -17.81
C VAL A 188 3.35 -18.03 -18.46
N SER A 189 2.28 -18.01 -17.70
CA SER A 189 0.97 -17.56 -18.14
C SER A 189 0.32 -16.60 -17.13
N LEU A 190 -0.52 -15.72 -17.63
CA LEU A 190 -1.32 -14.81 -16.84
C LEU A 190 -2.79 -15.02 -17.15
N MET A 191 -3.62 -15.29 -16.14
CA MET A 191 -5.07 -15.35 -16.26
C MET A 191 -5.70 -14.10 -15.68
N THR A 192 -6.58 -13.47 -16.44
CA THR A 192 -7.27 -12.23 -16.07
C THR A 192 -8.58 -12.54 -15.34
N LEU A 193 -8.67 -12.23 -14.06
CA LEU A 193 -9.81 -12.57 -13.21
C LEU A 193 -10.68 -11.35 -12.86
N GLY A 194 -10.17 -10.15 -13.08
CA GLY A 194 -10.85 -8.88 -12.82
C GLY A 194 -9.97 -7.68 -13.13
N GLY A 195 -10.56 -6.47 -13.25
CA GLY A 195 -9.82 -5.25 -13.56
C GLY A 195 -9.53 -5.03 -15.05
N PHE A 196 -10.24 -5.70 -15.95
CA PHE A 196 -10.07 -5.57 -17.41
C PHE A 196 -11.33 -5.02 -18.05
N GLY A 197 -11.21 -3.87 -18.76
CA GLY A 197 -12.34 -3.14 -19.35
C GLY A 197 -13.21 -2.39 -18.35
N GLN A 198 -12.70 -2.25 -17.14
CA GLN A 198 -13.35 -1.56 -16.02
C GLN A 198 -12.31 -1.09 -15.02
N VAL A 199 -12.65 -0.12 -14.20
CA VAL A 199 -11.96 0.26 -12.97
C VAL A 199 -12.57 -0.58 -11.83
N GLY A 200 -11.74 -1.21 -11.03
CA GLY A 200 -12.16 -2.03 -9.89
C GLY A 200 -11.97 -3.53 -10.07
N ARG A 201 -12.12 -4.27 -8.97
CA ARG A 201 -11.92 -5.71 -8.78
C ARG A 201 -10.65 -6.28 -9.42
N SER A 202 -9.53 -5.56 -9.32
CA SER A 202 -8.24 -6.00 -9.86
C SER A 202 -7.86 -7.35 -9.29
N CYS A 203 -7.64 -8.32 -10.17
CA CYS A 203 -7.26 -9.68 -9.80
C CYS A 203 -6.69 -10.44 -10.99
N MET A 204 -5.51 -11.03 -10.84
CA MET A 204 -4.83 -11.81 -11.87
C MET A 204 -4.14 -13.01 -11.24
N LEU A 205 -4.11 -14.13 -11.97
CA LEU A 205 -3.36 -15.31 -11.57
C LEU A 205 -2.14 -15.48 -12.49
N LEU A 206 -0.95 -15.29 -11.93
CA LEU A 206 0.32 -15.59 -12.56
C LEU A 206 0.67 -17.05 -12.28
N THR A 207 0.80 -17.86 -13.31
CA THR A 207 1.12 -19.27 -13.21
C THR A 207 2.44 -19.56 -13.92
N THR A 208 3.31 -20.28 -13.24
CA THR A 208 4.52 -20.88 -13.81
C THR A 208 4.43 -22.39 -13.77
N SER A 209 5.47 -23.10 -14.23
CA SER A 209 5.54 -24.56 -14.09
C SER A 209 5.57 -25.05 -12.64
N ASP A 210 6.07 -24.22 -11.71
CA ASP A 210 6.28 -24.58 -10.30
C ASP A 210 5.40 -23.81 -9.31
N SER A 211 4.75 -22.70 -9.75
CA SER A 211 4.12 -21.76 -8.81
C SER A 211 2.85 -21.12 -9.36
N LYS A 212 1.97 -20.73 -8.43
CA LYS A 212 0.74 -19.96 -8.68
C LYS A 212 0.68 -18.76 -7.74
N ILE A 213 0.70 -17.55 -8.29
CA ILE A 213 0.68 -16.28 -7.54
C ILE A 213 -0.56 -15.49 -7.92
N LEU A 214 -1.38 -15.15 -6.94
CA LEU A 214 -2.48 -14.21 -7.13
C LEU A 214 -1.95 -12.79 -6.97
N ILE A 215 -2.23 -11.93 -7.95
CA ILE A 215 -1.82 -10.52 -7.95
C ILE A 215 -3.08 -9.67 -7.77
N ASP A 216 -3.16 -8.95 -6.67
CA ASP A 216 -4.33 -8.26 -6.15
C ASP A 216 -5.56 -9.18 -5.96
N CYS A 217 -6.54 -8.71 -5.20
CA CYS A 217 -7.80 -9.41 -4.98
C CYS A 217 -8.87 -8.40 -4.53
N GLY A 218 -9.30 -7.57 -5.47
CA GLY A 218 -10.16 -6.43 -5.23
C GLY A 218 -11.64 -6.67 -5.42
N ILE A 219 -12.43 -5.65 -5.14
CA ILE A 219 -13.86 -5.58 -5.44
C ILE A 219 -14.14 -4.39 -6.38
N ASN A 220 -15.25 -4.43 -7.10
CA ASN A 220 -15.76 -3.27 -7.81
C ASN A 220 -16.87 -2.60 -6.96
N PRO A 221 -16.59 -1.44 -6.34
CA PRO A 221 -17.55 -0.77 -5.46
C PRO A 221 -18.76 -0.20 -6.21
N GLY A 222 -18.63 0.08 -7.51
CA GLY A 222 -19.71 0.61 -8.35
C GLY A 222 -20.61 -0.46 -9.00
N ALA A 223 -20.33 -1.75 -8.77
CA ALA A 223 -21.06 -2.84 -9.40
C ALA A 223 -22.45 -3.04 -8.79
N ARG A 224 -23.39 -3.48 -9.63
CA ARG A 224 -24.80 -3.71 -9.25
C ARG A 224 -25.10 -5.17 -8.91
N SER A 225 -24.22 -6.09 -9.28
CA SER A 225 -24.37 -7.53 -9.03
C SER A 225 -23.11 -8.14 -8.43
N PRO A 226 -23.22 -9.24 -7.66
CA PRO A 226 -22.04 -9.96 -7.14
C PRO A 226 -21.08 -10.43 -8.25
N MET A 227 -21.60 -10.83 -9.41
CA MET A 227 -20.78 -11.25 -10.56
C MET A 227 -19.90 -10.12 -11.12
N GLU A 228 -20.34 -8.87 -11.00
CA GLU A 228 -19.58 -7.69 -11.41
C GLU A 228 -18.73 -7.13 -10.28
N SER A 229 -19.11 -7.40 -9.02
CA SER A 229 -18.38 -6.92 -7.85
C SER A 229 -17.12 -7.72 -7.55
N PHE A 230 -17.12 -9.04 -7.79
CA PHE A 230 -16.08 -9.94 -7.30
C PHE A 230 -15.17 -10.44 -8.42
N PRO A 231 -13.90 -10.76 -8.11
CA PRO A 231 -13.01 -11.40 -9.08
C PRO A 231 -13.52 -12.80 -9.44
N ARG A 232 -13.29 -13.20 -10.69
CA ARG A 232 -13.77 -14.47 -11.26
C ARG A 232 -12.84 -15.64 -10.93
N LEU A 233 -12.61 -15.86 -9.62
CA LEU A 233 -11.77 -16.96 -9.13
C LEU A 233 -12.35 -18.34 -9.48
N ASP A 234 -13.65 -18.42 -9.74
CA ASP A 234 -14.35 -19.61 -10.23
C ASP A 234 -13.80 -20.13 -11.58
N TRP A 235 -13.18 -19.25 -12.38
CA TRP A 235 -12.55 -19.63 -13.66
C TRP A 235 -11.10 -20.10 -13.53
N ALA A 236 -10.46 -19.79 -12.42
CA ALA A 236 -9.04 -20.08 -12.24
C ALA A 236 -8.74 -21.59 -12.13
N ASN A 237 -9.76 -22.43 -11.90
CA ASN A 237 -9.64 -23.87 -11.69
C ASN A 237 -8.51 -24.22 -10.71
N ILE A 238 -8.48 -23.53 -9.58
CA ILE A 238 -7.50 -23.70 -8.50
C ILE A 238 -8.22 -23.86 -7.18
N THR A 239 -7.60 -24.57 -6.26
CA THR A 239 -7.94 -24.51 -4.83
C THR A 239 -7.11 -23.44 -4.15
N LEU A 240 -7.53 -22.96 -2.98
CA LEU A 240 -6.77 -21.97 -2.22
C LEU A 240 -5.40 -22.51 -1.75
N ASP A 241 -5.27 -23.82 -1.57
CA ASP A 241 -4.02 -24.48 -1.20
C ASP A 241 -3.00 -24.54 -2.35
N ASP A 242 -3.47 -24.41 -3.60
CA ASP A 242 -2.59 -24.33 -4.78
C ASP A 242 -1.84 -23.00 -4.86
N LEU A 243 -2.35 -21.96 -4.20
CA LEU A 243 -1.71 -20.66 -4.22
C LEU A 243 -0.44 -20.67 -3.35
N ASP A 244 0.68 -20.32 -3.95
CA ASP A 244 1.94 -20.11 -3.23
C ASP A 244 1.96 -18.78 -2.50
N ALA A 245 1.36 -17.74 -3.09
CA ALA A 245 1.30 -16.39 -2.49
C ALA A 245 0.18 -15.54 -3.07
N VAL A 246 -0.20 -14.51 -2.33
CA VAL A 246 -0.93 -13.34 -2.82
C VAL A 246 0.01 -12.13 -2.74
N VAL A 247 0.06 -11.32 -3.78
CA VAL A 247 0.85 -10.08 -3.86
C VAL A 247 -0.09 -8.91 -4.03
N ILE A 248 0.02 -7.91 -3.15
CA ILE A 248 -0.85 -6.72 -3.14
C ILE A 248 -0.03 -5.50 -3.59
N GLY A 249 -0.51 -4.83 -4.63
CA GLY A 249 0.09 -3.61 -5.17
C GLY A 249 -0.14 -2.40 -4.27
N HIS A 250 -1.36 -2.20 -3.74
CA HIS A 250 -1.68 -1.11 -2.81
C HIS A 250 -3.00 -1.36 -2.05
N ALA A 251 -3.36 -0.45 -1.14
CA ALA A 251 -4.36 -0.71 -0.12
C ALA A 251 -5.83 -0.52 -0.54
N HIS A 252 -6.15 0.10 -1.68
CA HIS A 252 -7.54 0.39 -2.07
C HIS A 252 -8.39 -0.88 -2.20
N LEU A 253 -9.71 -0.76 -1.96
CA LEU A 253 -10.63 -1.90 -1.96
C LEU A 253 -10.77 -2.59 -3.33
N ASP A 254 -10.60 -1.86 -4.40
CA ASP A 254 -10.60 -2.41 -5.76
C ASP A 254 -9.35 -3.24 -6.09
N HIS A 255 -8.38 -3.29 -5.16
CA HIS A 255 -7.20 -4.18 -5.17
C HIS A 255 -7.17 -5.16 -4.00
N THR A 256 -7.86 -4.87 -2.88
CA THR A 256 -7.77 -5.68 -1.65
C THR A 256 -9.10 -6.11 -1.05
N GLY A 257 -10.21 -5.58 -1.54
CA GLY A 257 -11.51 -5.72 -0.88
C GLY A 257 -12.09 -7.14 -0.84
N PHE A 258 -11.62 -8.06 -1.71
CA PHE A 258 -12.01 -9.46 -1.68
C PHE A 258 -11.00 -10.35 -0.91
N LEU A 259 -9.83 -9.82 -0.56
CA LEU A 259 -8.79 -10.57 0.14
C LEU A 259 -9.25 -11.19 1.48
N PRO A 260 -10.03 -10.48 2.35
CA PRO A 260 -10.54 -11.09 3.58
C PRO A 260 -11.47 -12.28 3.32
N VAL A 261 -12.15 -12.30 2.17
CA VAL A 261 -13.00 -13.42 1.75
C VAL A 261 -12.16 -14.67 1.46
N LEU A 262 -10.97 -14.53 0.86
CA LEU A 262 -10.05 -15.67 0.70
C LEU A 262 -9.65 -16.27 2.04
N CYS A 263 -9.34 -15.41 3.03
CA CYS A 263 -9.02 -15.85 4.39
C CYS A 263 -10.22 -16.55 5.06
N LYS A 264 -11.44 -16.02 4.91
CA LYS A 264 -12.68 -16.61 5.40
C LYS A 264 -12.91 -18.02 4.83
N TYR A 265 -12.57 -18.23 3.57
CA TYR A 265 -12.69 -19.53 2.89
C TYR A 265 -11.47 -20.43 3.03
N GLY A 266 -10.51 -20.07 3.86
CA GLY A 266 -9.42 -20.96 4.29
C GLY A 266 -8.07 -20.74 3.66
N TYR A 267 -7.83 -19.64 2.93
CA TYR A 267 -6.48 -19.29 2.47
C TYR A 267 -5.53 -19.09 3.66
N LYS A 268 -4.42 -19.82 3.66
CA LYS A 268 -3.41 -19.79 4.73
C LYS A 268 -2.01 -19.40 4.24
N GLY A 269 -1.86 -19.12 2.95
CA GLY A 269 -0.57 -18.73 2.35
C GLY A 269 -0.13 -17.32 2.73
N PRO A 270 1.08 -16.91 2.35
CA PRO A 270 1.61 -15.57 2.60
C PRO A 270 0.93 -14.51 1.75
N ILE A 271 0.80 -13.30 2.31
CA ILE A 271 0.31 -12.10 1.63
C ILE A 271 1.46 -11.09 1.63
N TYR A 272 1.99 -10.76 0.46
CA TYR A 272 3.10 -9.82 0.30
C TYR A 272 2.60 -8.43 -0.05
N CYS A 273 3.06 -7.42 0.67
CA CYS A 273 2.79 -6.01 0.40
C CYS A 273 3.92 -5.14 0.97
N THR A 274 3.87 -3.82 0.76
CA THR A 274 4.77 -2.89 1.46
C THR A 274 4.36 -2.71 2.92
N GLU A 275 5.27 -2.19 3.75
CA GLU A 275 5.00 -1.99 5.18
C GLU A 275 3.77 -1.10 5.43
N PRO A 276 3.64 0.10 4.83
CA PRO A 276 2.49 0.95 5.09
C PRO A 276 1.19 0.47 4.41
N THR A 277 1.27 -0.38 3.39
CA THR A 277 0.07 -0.97 2.76
C THR A 277 -0.70 -1.83 3.76
N LEU A 278 -0.03 -2.52 4.69
CA LEU A 278 -0.71 -3.37 5.67
C LEU A 278 -1.66 -2.59 6.59
N PRO A 279 -1.25 -1.55 7.34
CA PRO A 279 -2.17 -0.77 8.17
C PRO A 279 -3.21 -0.01 7.35
N MET A 280 -2.87 0.51 6.16
CA MET A 280 -3.84 1.18 5.29
C MET A 280 -4.93 0.22 4.81
N MET A 281 -4.56 -0.97 4.35
CA MET A 281 -5.50 -2.01 3.93
C MET A 281 -6.40 -2.44 5.09
N ASN A 282 -5.83 -2.61 6.28
CA ASN A 282 -6.58 -2.96 7.48
C ASN A 282 -7.63 -1.90 7.83
N LEU A 283 -7.24 -0.62 7.84
CA LEU A 283 -8.11 0.52 8.08
C LEU A 283 -9.31 0.52 7.13
N ILE A 284 -9.04 0.43 5.82
CA ILE A 284 -10.07 0.51 4.78
C ILE A 284 -11.00 -0.72 4.81
N GLN A 285 -10.46 -1.92 5.04
CA GLN A 285 -11.27 -3.14 5.10
C GLN A 285 -12.18 -3.18 6.32
N LEU A 286 -11.71 -2.71 7.49
CA LEU A 286 -12.54 -2.59 8.69
C LEU A 286 -13.63 -1.53 8.53
N ASP A 287 -13.33 -0.42 7.88
CA ASP A 287 -14.33 0.60 7.56
C ASP A 287 -15.41 0.06 6.61
N ALA A 288 -15.03 -0.72 5.60
CA ALA A 288 -15.99 -1.37 4.69
C ALA A 288 -16.99 -2.29 5.44
N VAL A 289 -16.53 -2.98 6.48
CA VAL A 289 -17.44 -3.78 7.37
C VAL A 289 -18.41 -2.87 8.10
N LYS A 290 -17.92 -1.77 8.68
CA LYS A 290 -18.76 -0.80 9.41
C LYS A 290 -19.78 -0.12 8.49
N VAL A 291 -19.36 0.30 7.31
CA VAL A 291 -20.24 0.94 6.30
C VAL A 291 -21.33 -0.02 5.83
N ALA A 292 -20.99 -1.28 5.55
CA ALA A 292 -21.99 -2.29 5.16
C ALA A 292 -23.03 -2.50 6.27
N ALA A 293 -22.59 -2.64 7.51
CA ALA A 293 -23.48 -2.79 8.67
C ALA A 293 -24.37 -1.55 8.88
N ALA A 294 -23.81 -0.35 8.77
CA ALA A 294 -24.57 0.91 8.90
C ALA A 294 -25.63 1.09 7.80
N GLN A 295 -25.40 0.49 6.63
CA GLN A 295 -26.36 0.46 5.50
C GLN A 295 -27.36 -0.70 5.58
N GLY A 296 -27.38 -1.46 6.69
CA GLY A 296 -28.24 -2.62 6.86
C GLY A 296 -27.90 -3.81 5.96
N ARG A 297 -26.70 -3.82 5.36
CA ARG A 297 -26.19 -4.92 4.53
C ARG A 297 -25.36 -5.89 5.37
N THR A 298 -25.44 -7.17 5.07
CA THR A 298 -24.55 -8.17 5.67
C THR A 298 -23.16 -8.00 5.10
N PRO A 299 -22.12 -7.74 5.94
CA PRO A 299 -20.75 -7.68 5.48
C PRO A 299 -20.28 -9.01 4.87
N MET A 300 -19.48 -8.95 3.81
CA MET A 300 -18.95 -10.16 3.14
C MET A 300 -17.98 -10.94 4.05
N TYR A 301 -17.29 -10.23 4.92
CA TYR A 301 -16.29 -10.74 5.85
C TYR A 301 -16.39 -10.00 7.18
N SER A 302 -15.72 -10.50 8.18
CA SER A 302 -15.70 -9.97 9.54
C SER A 302 -14.32 -9.41 9.93
N ASP A 303 -14.25 -8.73 11.07
CA ASP A 303 -12.99 -8.30 11.69
C ASP A 303 -12.01 -9.46 11.91
N ARG A 304 -12.53 -10.66 12.18
CA ARG A 304 -11.70 -11.87 12.33
C ARG A 304 -10.95 -12.20 11.04
N ASP A 305 -11.60 -12.06 9.89
CA ASP A 305 -11.02 -12.37 8.59
C ASP A 305 -9.95 -11.32 8.22
N VAL A 306 -10.18 -10.05 8.56
CA VAL A 306 -9.17 -8.97 8.41
C VAL A 306 -7.98 -9.20 9.35
N LYS A 307 -8.20 -9.62 10.61
CA LYS A 307 -7.12 -9.99 11.55
C LYS A 307 -6.29 -11.18 11.04
N GLN A 308 -6.91 -12.09 10.27
CA GLN A 308 -6.17 -13.20 9.66
C GLN A 308 -5.17 -12.70 8.61
N ILE A 309 -5.50 -11.67 7.83
CA ILE A 309 -4.56 -11.03 6.87
C ILE A 309 -3.32 -10.53 7.61
N MET A 310 -3.47 -9.87 8.75
CA MET A 310 -2.33 -9.34 9.53
C MET A 310 -1.33 -10.46 9.91
N ARG A 311 -1.83 -11.64 10.26
CA ARG A 311 -0.99 -12.80 10.62
C ARG A 311 -0.24 -13.35 9.42
N GLN A 312 -0.86 -13.35 8.24
CA GLN A 312 -0.32 -13.89 6.99
C GLN A 312 0.57 -12.89 6.24
N ALA A 313 0.47 -11.61 6.56
CA ALA A 313 1.21 -10.56 5.87
C ALA A 313 2.72 -10.67 6.11
N ILE A 314 3.48 -10.58 5.03
CA ILE A 314 4.93 -10.45 5.00
C ILE A 314 5.26 -9.17 4.24
N THR A 315 5.69 -8.16 4.98
CA THR A 315 5.98 -6.85 4.41
C THR A 315 7.38 -6.81 3.79
N ILE A 316 7.48 -6.16 2.62
CA ILE A 316 8.70 -6.03 1.82
C ILE A 316 8.98 -4.54 1.59
N PRO A 317 10.14 -4.00 2.03
CA PRO A 317 10.56 -2.65 1.67
C PRO A 317 10.81 -2.51 0.16
N TYR A 318 10.69 -1.29 -0.38
CA TYR A 318 11.02 -1.03 -1.77
C TYR A 318 12.46 -1.46 -2.12
N GLY A 319 12.65 -1.95 -3.35
CA GLY A 319 13.93 -2.37 -3.89
C GLY A 319 14.47 -3.69 -3.33
N THR A 320 13.75 -4.33 -2.41
CA THR A 320 14.19 -5.56 -1.76
C THR A 320 13.82 -6.78 -2.60
N VAL A 321 14.81 -7.49 -3.13
CA VAL A 321 14.60 -8.77 -3.84
C VAL A 321 14.19 -9.85 -2.85
N THR A 322 13.04 -10.48 -3.06
CA THR A 322 12.46 -11.45 -2.12
C THR A 322 11.98 -12.69 -2.87
N ASP A 323 12.43 -13.86 -2.46
CA ASP A 323 11.90 -15.13 -2.96
C ASP A 323 10.46 -15.31 -2.43
N ILE A 324 9.48 -15.49 -3.32
CA ILE A 324 8.07 -15.69 -2.92
C ILE A 324 7.55 -17.08 -3.28
N SER A 325 8.30 -17.80 -4.11
CA SER A 325 8.07 -19.20 -4.50
C SER A 325 9.38 -19.79 -5.00
N PRO A 326 9.45 -21.08 -5.34
CA PRO A 326 10.70 -21.72 -5.79
C PRO A 326 11.34 -21.09 -7.02
N ASP A 327 10.53 -20.54 -7.91
CA ASP A 327 10.96 -20.02 -9.21
C ASP A 327 10.61 -18.53 -9.43
N ILE A 328 10.02 -17.85 -8.44
CA ILE A 328 9.66 -16.44 -8.56
C ILE A 328 10.28 -15.62 -7.44
N LYS A 329 10.95 -14.52 -7.82
CA LYS A 329 11.38 -13.44 -6.92
C LYS A 329 10.57 -12.20 -7.20
N LEU A 330 10.21 -11.47 -6.14
CA LEU A 330 9.46 -10.23 -6.16
C LEU A 330 10.34 -9.07 -5.73
N VAL A 331 10.22 -7.95 -6.44
CA VAL A 331 10.71 -6.64 -6.01
C VAL A 331 9.55 -5.66 -6.07
N LEU A 332 9.28 -5.00 -4.95
CA LEU A 332 8.32 -3.90 -4.90
C LEU A 332 9.05 -2.58 -5.14
N ALA A 333 8.51 -1.72 -6.01
CA ALA A 333 9.07 -0.41 -6.31
C ALA A 333 7.97 0.65 -6.21
N ASN A 334 8.33 1.89 -5.84
CA ASN A 334 7.36 2.97 -5.66
C ASN A 334 6.48 3.18 -6.92
N ALA A 335 5.17 3.16 -6.74
CA ALA A 335 4.19 3.45 -7.80
C ALA A 335 3.69 4.91 -7.79
N GLY A 336 3.94 5.68 -6.73
CA GLY A 336 3.62 7.11 -6.62
C GLY A 336 2.13 7.43 -6.44
N HIS A 337 1.26 6.43 -6.31
CA HIS A 337 -0.20 6.56 -6.28
C HIS A 337 -0.74 6.93 -4.90
N ILE A 338 -0.50 6.10 -3.90
CA ILE A 338 -0.80 6.32 -2.48
C ILE A 338 0.35 5.80 -1.62
N LEU A 339 0.30 6.04 -0.30
CA LEU A 339 1.30 5.57 0.64
C LEU A 339 1.51 4.05 0.50
N GLY A 340 2.74 3.63 0.24
CA GLY A 340 3.10 2.23 0.07
C GLY A 340 2.69 1.58 -1.24
N SER A 341 2.06 2.30 -2.18
CA SER A 341 1.71 1.73 -3.49
C SER A 341 2.94 1.27 -4.25
N ALA A 342 2.87 0.10 -4.86
CA ALA A 342 4.00 -0.57 -5.46
C ALA A 342 3.75 -1.08 -6.88
N LEU A 343 4.73 -0.83 -7.75
CA LEU A 343 4.93 -1.66 -8.94
C LEU A 343 5.48 -3.00 -8.48
N CYS A 344 4.90 -4.09 -8.96
CA CYS A 344 5.33 -5.45 -8.62
C CYS A 344 6.18 -6.01 -9.76
N HIS A 345 7.48 -6.17 -9.52
CA HIS A 345 8.43 -6.72 -10.49
C HIS A 345 8.73 -8.17 -10.15
N PHE A 346 8.28 -9.07 -10.99
CA PHE A 346 8.45 -10.53 -10.87
C PHE A 346 9.61 -10.98 -11.75
N HIS A 347 10.62 -11.57 -11.12
CA HIS A 347 11.72 -12.27 -11.79
C HIS A 347 11.43 -13.77 -11.77
N ILE A 348 11.22 -14.35 -12.94
CA ILE A 348 10.73 -15.72 -13.09
C ILE A 348 11.85 -16.62 -13.62
N GLY A 349 11.98 -17.78 -13.01
CA GLY A 349 12.98 -18.77 -13.36
C GLY A 349 14.41 -18.30 -13.10
N ASN A 350 15.36 -18.78 -13.90
CA ASN A 350 16.75 -18.33 -13.90
C ASN A 350 16.98 -17.15 -14.87
N GLY A 351 15.99 -16.23 -14.96
CA GLY A 351 15.95 -15.17 -15.95
C GLY A 351 15.14 -15.54 -17.19
N ASP A 352 14.23 -16.49 -17.07
CA ASP A 352 13.36 -16.94 -18.17
C ASP A 352 12.44 -15.79 -18.60
N HIS A 353 11.83 -15.09 -17.65
CA HIS A 353 10.95 -13.97 -17.93
C HIS A 353 10.94 -12.93 -16.80
N ASN A 354 10.73 -11.65 -17.14
CA ASN A 354 10.54 -10.56 -16.18
C ASN A 354 9.24 -9.84 -16.50
N PHE A 355 8.35 -9.84 -15.53
CA PHE A 355 7.02 -9.26 -15.61
C PHE A 355 6.88 -8.12 -14.61
N VAL A 356 6.41 -6.95 -15.07
CA VAL A 356 6.07 -5.83 -14.20
C VAL A 356 4.58 -5.58 -14.26
N TYR A 357 3.93 -5.57 -13.11
CA TYR A 357 2.57 -5.10 -12.90
C TYR A 357 2.64 -3.71 -12.28
N SER A 358 2.00 -2.72 -12.91
CA SER A 358 2.03 -1.34 -12.45
C SER A 358 1.22 -1.11 -11.17
N GLY A 359 0.20 -1.92 -10.89
CA GLY A 359 -0.88 -1.45 -10.04
C GLY A 359 -1.41 -0.13 -10.59
N ASP A 360 -1.87 0.74 -9.71
CA ASP A 360 -2.19 2.12 -10.04
C ASP A 360 -0.93 2.97 -9.89
N ILE A 361 -0.63 3.80 -10.91
CA ILE A 361 0.62 4.57 -10.95
C ILE A 361 0.39 6.07 -11.10
N LYS A 362 1.29 6.86 -10.48
CA LYS A 362 1.47 8.28 -10.77
C LYS A 362 2.89 8.53 -11.28
N PHE A 363 3.05 8.76 -12.58
CA PHE A 363 4.34 9.06 -13.20
C PHE A 363 4.58 10.57 -13.26
N ALA A 364 4.31 11.22 -12.12
CA ALA A 364 4.65 12.60 -11.81
C ALA A 364 4.85 12.72 -10.31
N LYS A 365 5.72 13.62 -9.87
CA LYS A 365 5.90 13.93 -8.46
C LYS A 365 4.67 14.68 -7.94
N SER A 366 4.21 14.33 -6.75
CA SER A 366 3.21 15.08 -5.97
C SER A 366 3.84 15.70 -4.71
N ILE A 367 3.08 16.43 -3.92
CA ILE A 367 3.54 16.91 -2.62
C ILE A 367 3.83 15.72 -1.69
N LEU A 368 3.01 14.67 -1.77
CA LEU A 368 3.11 13.52 -0.87
C LEU A 368 4.13 12.48 -1.33
N PHE A 369 4.23 12.22 -2.65
CA PHE A 369 4.96 11.05 -3.16
C PHE A 369 5.90 11.41 -4.31
N GLU A 370 7.03 10.69 -4.36
CA GLU A 370 7.90 10.69 -5.53
C GLU A 370 7.20 10.03 -6.73
N SER A 371 7.62 10.39 -7.93
CA SER A 371 7.16 9.78 -9.18
C SER A 371 7.38 8.26 -9.18
N ALA A 372 6.51 7.51 -9.86
CA ALA A 372 6.66 6.07 -10.03
C ALA A 372 8.04 5.68 -10.55
N SER A 373 8.59 4.60 -10.00
CA SER A 373 9.90 4.04 -10.40
C SER A 373 9.82 3.43 -11.78
N TRP A 374 10.83 3.66 -12.62
CA TRP A 374 10.91 3.13 -13.99
C TRP A 374 12.23 2.40 -14.30
N ASN A 375 13.23 2.51 -13.44
CA ASN A 375 14.54 1.93 -13.70
C ASN A 375 14.62 0.46 -13.29
N PHE A 376 13.96 -0.41 -14.05
CA PHE A 376 14.07 -1.87 -13.89
C PHE A 376 15.23 -2.41 -14.74
N PRO A 377 16.03 -3.37 -14.23
CA PRO A 377 17.14 -3.95 -14.98
C PRO A 377 16.66 -4.70 -16.24
N ARG A 378 15.55 -5.43 -16.13
CA ARG A 378 14.92 -6.20 -17.22
C ARG A 378 13.39 -6.16 -17.08
N VAL A 379 12.70 -6.00 -18.19
CA VAL A 379 11.22 -6.07 -18.28
C VAL A 379 10.86 -6.59 -19.67
N GLU A 380 10.38 -7.81 -19.78
CA GLU A 380 9.89 -8.34 -21.05
C GLU A 380 8.38 -8.04 -21.23
N THR A 381 7.59 -8.15 -20.18
CA THR A 381 6.15 -7.82 -20.21
C THR A 381 5.81 -6.77 -19.15
N LEU A 382 5.10 -5.73 -19.57
CA LEU A 382 4.49 -4.74 -18.69
C LEU A 382 2.97 -4.92 -18.72
N LEU A 383 2.33 -4.99 -17.56
CA LEU A 383 0.88 -4.81 -17.38
C LEU A 383 0.65 -3.45 -16.75
N ILE A 384 -0.02 -2.55 -17.45
CA ILE A 384 -0.17 -1.13 -17.07
C ILE A 384 -1.64 -0.73 -16.96
N GLU A 385 -1.96 0.10 -15.93
CA GLU A 385 -3.28 0.70 -15.76
C GLU A 385 -3.67 1.62 -16.93
N SER A 386 -4.97 1.92 -17.04
CA SER A 386 -5.52 2.80 -18.06
C SER A 386 -6.72 3.62 -17.59
N THR A 387 -6.74 4.00 -16.31
CA THR A 387 -7.80 4.84 -15.72
C THR A 387 -7.99 6.13 -16.52
N TYR A 388 -6.91 6.73 -16.96
CA TYR A 388 -6.87 7.89 -17.86
C TYR A 388 -6.19 7.54 -19.20
N GLY A 389 -6.64 6.47 -19.84
CA GLY A 389 -6.03 5.92 -21.04
C GLY A 389 -6.51 6.54 -22.37
N ALA A 390 -7.47 7.45 -22.35
CA ALA A 390 -7.92 8.15 -23.54
C ALA A 390 -7.02 9.36 -23.86
N LYS A 391 -6.85 9.71 -25.14
CA LYS A 391 -6.00 10.83 -25.54
C LYS A 391 -6.43 12.18 -24.97
N GLU A 392 -7.71 12.33 -24.72
CA GLU A 392 -8.33 13.49 -24.11
C GLU A 392 -8.11 13.56 -22.58
N ASP A 393 -7.69 12.46 -21.95
CA ASP A 393 -7.44 12.38 -20.50
C ASP A 393 -6.09 13.05 -20.15
N ILE A 394 -5.99 14.33 -20.34
CA ILE A 394 -4.80 15.14 -19.99
C ILE A 394 -5.14 15.98 -18.75
N GLN A 395 -4.34 15.88 -17.72
CA GLN A 395 -4.50 16.68 -16.51
C GLN A 395 -3.80 18.03 -16.66
N PRO A 396 -4.41 19.11 -16.10
CA PRO A 396 -3.74 20.41 -16.03
C PRO A 396 -2.45 20.34 -15.21
N SER A 397 -1.58 21.32 -15.36
CA SER A 397 -0.37 21.43 -14.56
C SER A 397 -0.70 21.68 -13.08
N ARG A 398 0.19 21.29 -12.18
CA ARG A 398 -0.04 21.43 -10.73
C ARG A 398 -0.36 22.87 -10.31
N PRO A 399 0.38 23.92 -10.74
CA PRO A 399 0.04 25.31 -10.41
C PRO A 399 -1.35 25.75 -10.90
N GLU A 400 -1.75 25.30 -12.10
CA GLU A 400 -3.07 25.61 -12.64
C GLU A 400 -4.18 24.98 -11.79
N VAL A 401 -4.01 23.72 -11.36
CA VAL A 401 -4.97 23.01 -10.52
C VAL A 401 -5.09 23.66 -9.15
N GLU A 402 -3.97 24.00 -8.51
CA GLU A 402 -3.97 24.67 -7.21
C GLU A 402 -4.60 26.06 -7.29
N SER A 403 -4.28 26.84 -8.30
CA SER A 403 -4.92 28.15 -8.53
C SER A 403 -6.44 28.02 -8.74
N ALA A 404 -6.89 27.03 -9.53
CA ALA A 404 -8.32 26.78 -9.72
C ALA A 404 -9.00 26.36 -8.41
N PHE A 405 -8.34 25.52 -7.61
CA PHE A 405 -8.82 25.08 -6.29
C PHE A 405 -8.98 26.26 -5.33
N ILE A 406 -7.97 27.12 -5.21
CA ILE A 406 -7.99 28.31 -4.36
C ILE A 406 -9.13 29.23 -4.77
N ASN A 407 -9.27 29.49 -6.09
CA ASN A 407 -10.31 30.36 -6.61
C ASN A 407 -11.71 29.79 -6.33
N ALA A 408 -11.91 28.49 -6.54
CA ALA A 408 -13.19 27.82 -6.30
C ALA A 408 -13.59 27.88 -4.82
N VAL A 409 -12.63 27.71 -3.90
CA VAL A 409 -12.85 27.80 -2.45
C VAL A 409 -13.08 29.23 -2.01
N ASN A 410 -12.19 30.17 -2.40
CA ASN A 410 -12.27 31.60 -2.02
C ASN A 410 -13.59 32.24 -2.44
N THR A 411 -14.10 31.91 -3.61
CA THR A 411 -15.39 32.44 -4.10
C THR A 411 -16.52 32.09 -3.14
N VAL A 412 -16.58 30.82 -2.70
CA VAL A 412 -17.63 30.35 -1.80
C VAL A 412 -17.49 30.93 -0.39
N LEU A 413 -16.26 30.94 0.14
CA LEU A 413 -16.01 31.46 1.49
C LEU A 413 -16.32 32.96 1.61
N LYS A 414 -15.98 33.77 0.59
CA LYS A 414 -16.30 35.21 0.53
C LYS A 414 -17.80 35.48 0.48
N ASP A 415 -18.58 34.58 -0.12
CA ASP A 415 -20.05 34.67 -0.17
C ASP A 415 -20.71 34.10 1.12
N GLY A 416 -19.92 33.70 2.12
CA GLY A 416 -20.40 33.15 3.39
C GLY A 416 -20.93 31.72 3.27
N GLY A 417 -20.57 31.01 2.20
CA GLY A 417 -20.95 29.61 1.94
C GLY A 417 -19.95 28.60 2.50
N LYS A 418 -20.27 27.33 2.32
CA LYS A 418 -19.45 26.16 2.72
C LYS A 418 -19.00 25.37 1.50
N VAL A 419 -17.79 24.84 1.57
CA VAL A 419 -17.24 23.93 0.57
C VAL A 419 -17.21 22.52 1.14
N LEU A 420 -17.95 21.58 0.52
CA LEU A 420 -17.83 20.15 0.83
C LEU A 420 -16.90 19.49 -0.19
N ILE A 421 -15.88 18.81 0.31
CA ILE A 421 -14.91 18.06 -0.48
C ILE A 421 -15.06 16.57 -0.18
N PRO A 422 -15.85 15.82 -0.98
CA PRO A 422 -15.87 14.37 -0.92
C PRO A 422 -14.52 13.79 -1.33
N ILE A 423 -13.88 13.00 -0.45
CA ILE A 423 -12.50 12.60 -0.67
C ILE A 423 -12.22 11.17 -0.19
N PRO A 424 -11.36 10.39 -0.88
CA PRO A 424 -10.79 9.18 -0.31
C PRO A 424 -9.90 9.50 0.88
N ALA A 425 -9.99 8.71 1.96
CA ALA A 425 -9.25 8.97 3.20
C ALA A 425 -7.74 8.88 3.02
N VAL A 426 -7.27 8.09 2.07
CA VAL A 426 -5.85 7.75 1.88
C VAL A 426 -5.27 8.50 0.69
N GLY A 427 -4.21 9.25 0.93
CA GLY A 427 -3.43 9.99 -0.05
C GLY A 427 -4.07 11.32 -0.45
N ARG A 428 -5.29 11.32 -1.01
CA ARG A 428 -5.92 12.55 -1.51
C ARG A 428 -6.31 13.52 -0.38
N ALA A 429 -6.83 13.01 0.73
CA ALA A 429 -7.17 13.86 1.87
C ALA A 429 -5.93 14.59 2.40
N GLN A 430 -4.84 13.89 2.61
CA GLN A 430 -3.58 14.45 3.09
C GLN A 430 -3.01 15.50 2.12
N GLU A 431 -3.11 15.24 0.81
CA GLU A 431 -2.65 16.18 -0.21
C GLU A 431 -3.46 17.49 -0.21
N ILE A 432 -4.78 17.39 -0.14
CA ILE A 432 -5.67 18.56 -0.09
C ILE A 432 -5.49 19.34 1.23
N MET A 433 -5.33 18.65 2.36
CA MET A 433 -5.03 19.31 3.65
C MET A 433 -3.72 20.11 3.56
N MET A 434 -2.66 19.54 3.01
CA MET A 434 -1.39 20.26 2.83
C MET A 434 -1.51 21.47 1.89
N VAL A 435 -2.28 21.37 0.82
CA VAL A 435 -2.55 22.50 -0.09
C VAL A 435 -3.30 23.60 0.64
N ILE A 436 -4.35 23.26 1.39
CA ILE A 436 -5.13 24.23 2.15
C ILE A 436 -4.24 24.95 3.19
N ASP A 437 -3.48 24.18 3.99
CA ASP A 437 -2.58 24.74 5.01
C ASP A 437 -1.56 25.69 4.39
N GLN A 438 -0.91 25.27 3.30
CA GLN A 438 0.08 26.10 2.60
C GLN A 438 -0.49 27.43 2.14
N TYR A 439 -1.67 27.41 1.49
CA TYR A 439 -2.25 28.62 0.89
C TYR A 439 -3.03 29.49 1.87
N MET A 440 -3.50 28.96 3.00
CA MET A 440 -3.99 29.78 4.12
C MET A 440 -2.83 30.52 4.81
N LYS A 441 -1.73 29.82 5.10
CA LYS A 441 -0.53 30.42 5.69
C LYS A 441 0.14 31.49 4.80
N SER A 442 0.05 31.34 3.46
CA SER A 442 0.55 32.36 2.53
C SER A 442 -0.39 33.55 2.34
N GLY A 443 -1.64 33.47 2.82
CA GLY A 443 -2.66 34.50 2.65
C GLY A 443 -3.33 34.51 1.26
N GLU A 444 -3.02 33.54 0.39
CA GLU A 444 -3.65 33.40 -0.93
C GLU A 444 -5.04 32.76 -0.83
N MET A 445 -5.27 31.92 0.17
CA MET A 445 -6.58 31.36 0.50
C MET A 445 -7.17 32.09 1.70
N VAL A 446 -8.48 32.39 1.65
CA VAL A 446 -9.22 32.98 2.77
C VAL A 446 -9.13 32.04 3.97
N GLU A 447 -8.70 32.58 5.12
CA GLU A 447 -8.68 31.83 6.37
C GLU A 447 -10.11 31.47 6.80
N ALA A 448 -10.33 30.17 7.03
CA ALA A 448 -11.60 29.62 7.46
C ALA A 448 -11.37 28.31 8.20
N PRO A 449 -12.28 27.91 9.10
CA PRO A 449 -12.17 26.60 9.74
C PRO A 449 -12.30 25.47 8.71
N VAL A 450 -11.44 24.46 8.87
CA VAL A 450 -11.41 23.25 8.03
C VAL A 450 -11.76 22.06 8.91
N PHE A 451 -12.92 21.50 8.67
CA PHE A 451 -13.39 20.31 9.38
C PHE A 451 -13.11 19.07 8.56
N TYR A 452 -12.58 18.02 9.19
CA TYR A 452 -12.40 16.75 8.52
C TYR A 452 -12.99 15.61 9.33
N GLU A 453 -13.56 14.61 8.64
CA GLU A 453 -14.24 13.49 9.29
C GLU A 453 -14.04 12.16 8.56
N GLY A 454 -14.16 11.07 9.31
CA GLY A 454 -13.99 9.70 8.85
C GLY A 454 -12.60 9.16 9.13
N MET A 455 -12.07 8.34 8.22
CA MET A 455 -10.76 7.70 8.40
C MET A 455 -9.56 8.65 8.19
N ILE A 456 -9.77 9.94 7.94
CA ILE A 456 -8.71 10.86 7.51
C ILE A 456 -7.64 11.02 8.61
N ALA A 457 -8.06 11.20 9.88
CA ALA A 457 -7.14 11.31 11.01
C ALA A 457 -6.22 10.09 11.14
N GLU A 458 -6.81 8.91 11.12
CA GLU A 458 -6.08 7.65 11.25
C GLU A 458 -5.16 7.41 10.05
N ALA A 459 -5.63 7.70 8.83
CA ALA A 459 -4.80 7.63 7.63
C ALA A 459 -3.61 8.59 7.71
N SER A 460 -3.80 9.83 8.21
CA SER A 460 -2.73 10.81 8.41
C SER A 460 -1.69 10.33 9.42
N ALA A 461 -2.12 9.76 10.55
CA ALA A 461 -1.21 9.15 11.53
C ALA A 461 -0.38 8.00 10.93
N ILE A 462 -0.98 7.20 10.04
CA ILE A 462 -0.24 6.15 9.32
C ILE A 462 0.77 6.78 8.33
N HIS A 463 0.44 7.87 7.64
CA HIS A 463 1.40 8.57 6.77
C HIS A 463 2.62 9.07 7.56
N GLU A 464 2.39 9.66 8.73
CA GLU A 464 3.46 10.14 9.62
C GLU A 464 4.35 9.00 10.13
N ALA A 465 3.79 7.81 10.36
CA ALA A 465 4.52 6.64 10.85
C ALA A 465 5.49 6.02 9.82
N TYR A 466 5.35 6.35 8.52
CA TYR A 466 6.17 5.79 7.44
C TYR A 466 6.76 6.88 6.52
N PRO A 467 7.54 7.82 7.07
CA PRO A 467 8.07 8.94 6.29
C PRO A 467 9.00 8.53 5.15
N GLU A 468 9.62 7.34 5.23
CA GLU A 468 10.49 6.80 4.20
C GLU A 468 9.78 6.48 2.87
N TYR A 469 8.44 6.37 2.88
CA TYR A 469 7.61 6.16 1.70
C TYR A 469 7.05 7.46 1.11
N LEU A 470 7.32 8.62 1.74
CA LEU A 470 6.88 9.94 1.31
C LEU A 470 7.92 10.60 0.40
N ALA A 471 7.52 11.69 -0.25
CA ALA A 471 8.42 12.54 -1.03
C ALA A 471 9.58 13.06 -0.16
N ARG A 472 10.74 13.24 -0.78
CA ARG A 472 11.99 13.57 -0.09
C ARG A 472 11.86 14.79 0.83
N GLU A 473 11.26 15.87 0.33
CA GLU A 473 11.12 17.12 1.09
C GLU A 473 10.21 16.93 2.31
N LEU A 474 9.09 16.23 2.11
CA LEU A 474 8.14 15.94 3.18
C LEU A 474 8.76 15.01 4.24
N ARG A 475 9.47 13.97 3.79
CA ARG A 475 10.21 13.08 4.68
C ARG A 475 11.24 13.83 5.52
N GLN A 476 12.00 14.75 4.91
CA GLN A 476 12.96 15.57 5.64
C GLN A 476 12.27 16.43 6.69
N LYS A 477 11.17 17.09 6.33
CA LYS A 477 10.38 17.91 7.25
C LYS A 477 9.92 17.09 8.47
N ILE A 478 9.29 15.93 8.27
CA ILE A 478 8.83 15.06 9.36
C ILE A 478 9.99 14.58 10.25
N LEU A 479 11.11 14.20 9.65
CA LEU A 479 12.25 13.66 10.40
C LEU A 479 13.04 14.73 11.14
N GLU A 480 13.30 15.89 10.52
CA GLU A 480 14.24 16.90 11.03
C GLU A 480 13.57 17.97 11.92
N THR A 481 12.32 18.37 11.62
CA THR A 481 11.68 19.52 12.31
C THR A 481 10.67 19.12 13.37
N ASP A 482 10.34 17.83 13.48
CA ASP A 482 9.27 17.32 14.37
C ASP A 482 7.88 17.95 14.09
N ASP A 483 7.71 18.54 12.88
CA ASP A 483 6.51 19.22 12.44
C ASP A 483 5.60 18.20 11.73
N ASN A 484 4.37 18.03 12.25
CA ASN A 484 3.38 17.17 11.62
C ASN A 484 2.68 17.94 10.49
N PRO A 485 2.92 17.60 9.21
CA PRO A 485 2.35 18.34 8.08
C PRO A 485 0.83 18.14 7.91
N PHE A 486 0.25 17.22 8.67
CA PHE A 486 -1.19 16.92 8.65
C PHE A 486 -1.93 17.52 9.84
N ASP A 487 -1.20 18.22 10.72
CA ASP A 487 -1.73 18.95 11.84
C ASP A 487 -1.56 20.46 11.59
N SER A 488 -2.62 21.23 11.75
CA SER A 488 -2.62 22.66 11.51
C SER A 488 -3.66 23.32 12.41
N GLU A 489 -3.41 24.55 12.81
CA GLU A 489 -4.36 25.37 13.60
C GLU A 489 -5.72 25.59 12.91
N TYR A 490 -5.77 25.43 11.58
CA TYR A 490 -7.01 25.54 10.80
C TYR A 490 -7.86 24.26 10.84
N PHE A 491 -7.30 23.12 11.26
CA PHE A 491 -7.91 21.81 11.11
C PHE A 491 -8.59 21.33 12.38
N THR A 492 -9.85 20.91 12.25
CA THR A 492 -10.62 20.31 13.35
C THR A 492 -11.11 18.93 12.95
N ASN A 493 -10.71 17.90 13.69
CA ASN A 493 -11.22 16.54 13.54
C ASN A 493 -12.62 16.42 14.16
N VAL A 494 -13.59 15.98 13.36
CA VAL A 494 -14.94 15.70 13.84
C VAL A 494 -15.00 14.24 14.28
N GLU A 495 -14.79 13.99 15.57
CA GLU A 495 -14.67 12.63 16.13
C GLU A 495 -16.03 11.92 16.34
N HIS A 496 -17.07 12.72 16.61
CA HIS A 496 -18.39 12.18 16.93
C HIS A 496 -19.50 12.85 16.11
N PRO A 497 -20.60 12.13 15.80
CA PRO A 497 -21.72 12.69 15.03
C PRO A 497 -22.32 13.97 15.62
N ASP A 498 -22.31 14.13 16.93
CA ASP A 498 -22.86 15.31 17.61
C ASP A 498 -21.99 16.56 17.36
N ALA A 499 -20.69 16.39 17.13
CA ALA A 499 -19.79 17.49 16.79
C ALA A 499 -20.02 18.06 15.37
N ARG A 500 -20.87 17.43 14.56
CA ARG A 500 -21.25 17.94 13.22
C ARG A 500 -22.08 19.22 13.25
N GLU A 501 -22.65 19.59 14.40
CA GLU A 501 -23.36 20.87 14.55
C GLU A 501 -22.49 22.07 14.24
N GLU A 502 -21.21 22.03 14.59
CA GLU A 502 -20.29 23.13 14.36
C GLU A 502 -20.00 23.35 12.85
N PRO A 503 -19.54 22.37 12.06
CA PRO A 503 -19.35 22.55 10.63
C PRO A 503 -20.64 22.87 9.87
N LEU A 504 -21.81 22.50 10.40
CA LEU A 504 -23.11 22.75 9.77
C LEU A 504 -23.80 24.03 10.23
N ARG A 505 -23.22 24.78 11.18
CA ARG A 505 -23.82 26.01 11.72
C ARG A 505 -24.12 27.02 10.61
N GLU A 506 -25.34 27.52 10.56
CA GLU A 506 -25.75 28.53 9.58
C GLU A 506 -24.94 29.82 9.68
N GLY A 507 -24.63 30.43 8.54
CA GLY A 507 -23.90 31.69 8.44
C GLY A 507 -22.41 31.63 8.75
N SER A 508 -21.86 30.46 9.06
CA SER A 508 -20.42 30.28 9.28
C SER A 508 -19.78 29.65 8.03
N PRO A 509 -18.95 30.40 7.25
CA PRO A 509 -18.23 29.82 6.14
C PRO A 509 -17.19 28.80 6.64
N GLY A 510 -16.90 27.81 5.81
CA GLY A 510 -15.90 26.78 6.17
C GLY A 510 -15.70 25.74 5.10
N ILE A 511 -14.66 24.93 5.27
CA ILE A 511 -14.32 23.80 4.40
C ILE A 511 -14.60 22.51 5.16
N ILE A 512 -15.28 21.57 4.52
CA ILE A 512 -15.58 20.25 5.08
C ILE A 512 -14.97 19.19 4.17
N ILE A 513 -14.05 18.40 4.71
CA ILE A 513 -13.36 17.30 4.03
C ILE A 513 -13.89 16.00 4.63
N ALA A 514 -14.61 15.19 3.85
CA ALA A 514 -15.23 13.99 4.41
C ALA A 514 -15.19 12.79 3.47
N THR A 515 -15.07 11.60 4.07
CA THR A 515 -15.14 10.32 3.35
C THR A 515 -16.59 9.86 3.22
N SER A 516 -16.95 9.20 2.12
CA SER A 516 -16.18 8.67 1.01
C SER A 516 -16.11 9.65 -0.16
N GLY A 517 -15.04 9.53 -0.95
CA GLY A 517 -14.82 10.38 -2.11
C GLY A 517 -15.81 10.25 -3.26
N MET A 518 -16.65 9.19 -3.26
CA MET A 518 -17.63 8.91 -4.32
C MET A 518 -19.09 9.04 -3.85
N LEU A 519 -19.31 9.57 -2.64
CA LEU A 519 -20.62 9.66 -1.98
C LEU A 519 -21.33 8.30 -1.77
N GLU A 520 -20.57 7.20 -1.64
CA GLU A 520 -21.14 5.84 -1.51
C GLU A 520 -21.29 5.37 -0.04
N GLY A 521 -21.24 6.27 0.90
CA GLY A 521 -21.35 5.99 2.34
C GLY A 521 -20.46 6.88 3.17
N GLY A 522 -20.44 6.63 4.48
CA GLY A 522 -19.64 7.40 5.42
C GLY A 522 -20.24 8.77 5.78
N PRO A 523 -19.48 9.57 6.56
CA PRO A 523 -19.96 10.85 7.07
C PRO A 523 -20.29 11.87 5.99
N VAL A 524 -19.67 11.78 4.83
CA VAL A 524 -19.91 12.70 3.71
C VAL A 524 -21.38 12.79 3.30
N LEU A 525 -22.17 11.71 3.46
CA LEU A 525 -23.58 11.72 3.12
C LEU A 525 -24.40 12.63 4.03
N GLU A 526 -24.05 12.71 5.31
CA GLU A 526 -24.74 13.61 6.24
C GLU A 526 -24.42 15.08 5.91
N TYR A 527 -23.17 15.40 5.58
CA TYR A 527 -22.80 16.72 5.09
C TYR A 527 -23.48 17.05 3.75
N PHE A 528 -23.52 16.09 2.84
CA PHE A 528 -24.17 16.26 1.55
C PHE A 528 -25.65 16.63 1.69
N LYS A 529 -26.40 16.00 2.59
CA LYS A 529 -27.81 16.31 2.84
C LYS A 529 -28.03 17.76 3.28
N ASN A 530 -27.11 18.31 4.04
CA ASN A 530 -27.22 19.66 4.60
C ASN A 530 -26.61 20.74 3.68
N ILE A 531 -25.56 20.41 2.93
CA ILE A 531 -24.84 21.34 2.06
C ILE A 531 -25.51 21.50 0.69
N ALA A 532 -25.99 20.38 0.11
CA ALA A 532 -26.51 20.38 -1.25
C ALA A 532 -27.75 21.27 -1.48
N PRO A 533 -28.67 21.47 -0.53
CA PRO A 533 -29.86 22.30 -0.74
C PRO A 533 -29.59 23.81 -0.83
N ASP A 534 -28.46 24.31 -0.31
CA ASP A 534 -28.17 25.75 -0.28
C ASP A 534 -27.32 26.20 -1.47
N LYS A 535 -27.80 27.20 -2.21
CA LYS A 535 -27.13 27.77 -3.41
C LYS A 535 -25.80 28.46 -3.10
N LYS A 536 -25.55 28.90 -1.86
CA LYS A 536 -24.29 29.52 -1.44
C LYS A 536 -23.16 28.52 -1.33
N ASN A 537 -23.48 27.26 -1.17
CA ASN A 537 -22.52 26.19 -0.95
C ASN A 537 -22.01 25.60 -2.28
N LYS A 538 -20.91 24.86 -2.16
CA LYS A 538 -20.33 24.14 -3.31
C LYS A 538 -19.86 22.75 -2.88
N ILE A 539 -20.07 21.75 -3.75
CA ILE A 539 -19.44 20.44 -3.67
C ILE A 539 -18.31 20.40 -4.69
N LEU A 540 -17.10 20.13 -4.22
CA LEU A 540 -15.88 20.15 -5.00
C LEU A 540 -15.27 18.75 -5.07
N PHE A 541 -15.41 18.09 -6.23
CA PHE A 541 -14.82 16.78 -6.45
C PHE A 541 -13.36 16.90 -6.91
N VAL A 542 -12.45 16.30 -6.16
CA VAL A 542 -11.00 16.31 -6.40
C VAL A 542 -10.45 14.93 -6.77
N SER A 543 -11.32 13.94 -6.92
CA SER A 543 -10.97 12.56 -7.24
C SER A 543 -11.84 11.99 -8.35
N TYR A 544 -11.34 10.92 -8.99
CA TYR A 544 -12.09 10.21 -10.03
C TYR A 544 -13.42 9.67 -9.47
N GLN A 545 -14.47 9.78 -10.27
CA GLN A 545 -15.80 9.27 -9.92
C GLN A 545 -16.13 8.06 -10.80
N VAL A 546 -16.18 6.89 -10.17
CA VAL A 546 -16.46 5.61 -10.83
C VAL A 546 -17.89 5.59 -11.38
N ASN A 547 -18.07 5.05 -12.55
CA ASN A 547 -19.38 4.93 -13.17
C ASN A 547 -20.35 4.11 -12.28
N GLY A 548 -21.58 4.60 -12.11
CA GLY A 548 -22.60 4.00 -11.26
C GLY A 548 -22.67 4.55 -9.82
N THR A 549 -21.67 5.28 -9.35
CA THR A 549 -21.65 5.88 -8.00
C THR A 549 -22.55 7.13 -7.93
N LEU A 550 -22.94 7.50 -6.70
CA LEU A 550 -23.72 8.71 -6.45
C LEU A 550 -22.95 9.96 -6.87
N GLY A 551 -21.65 10.05 -6.55
CA GLY A 551 -20.80 11.17 -6.95
C GLY A 551 -20.77 11.35 -8.47
N ARG A 552 -20.71 10.26 -9.24
CA ARG A 552 -20.78 10.31 -10.69
C ARG A 552 -22.14 10.83 -11.19
N ARG A 553 -23.26 10.37 -10.63
CA ARG A 553 -24.59 10.86 -10.97
C ARG A 553 -24.77 12.34 -10.70
N VAL A 554 -24.21 12.84 -9.59
CA VAL A 554 -24.23 14.27 -9.23
C VAL A 554 -23.43 15.09 -10.25
N LEU A 555 -22.25 14.63 -10.65
CA LEU A 555 -21.43 15.27 -11.69
C LEU A 555 -22.12 15.25 -13.06
N ASP A 556 -22.82 14.17 -13.40
CA ASP A 556 -23.57 14.05 -14.67
C ASP A 556 -24.85 14.91 -14.68
N GLY A 557 -25.12 15.70 -13.61
CA GLY A 557 -26.15 16.73 -13.57
C GLY A 557 -27.44 16.32 -12.84
N ALA A 558 -27.43 15.27 -12.01
CA ALA A 558 -28.56 14.98 -11.14
C ALA A 558 -28.89 16.18 -10.24
N ARG A 559 -30.15 16.61 -10.22
CA ARG A 559 -30.62 17.74 -9.39
C ARG A 559 -31.43 17.28 -8.18
N GLN A 560 -31.73 16.01 -8.11
CA GLN A 560 -32.44 15.38 -7.00
C GLN A 560 -31.96 13.95 -6.85
N VAL A 561 -31.69 13.53 -5.63
CA VAL A 561 -31.25 12.18 -5.32
C VAL A 561 -32.00 11.65 -4.08
N SER A 562 -32.25 10.34 -4.08
CA SER A 562 -32.87 9.66 -2.94
C SER A 562 -31.78 8.94 -2.15
N LEU A 563 -31.68 9.21 -0.86
CA LEU A 563 -30.78 8.58 0.10
C LEU A 563 -31.56 7.78 1.13
N ILE A 564 -30.97 6.70 1.60
CA ILE A 564 -31.56 5.93 2.71
C ILE A 564 -31.09 6.58 4.01
N GLY A 565 -32.02 7.13 4.79
CA GLY A 565 -31.76 7.71 6.11
C GLY A 565 -31.54 6.65 7.18
N ARG A 566 -31.20 7.08 8.42
CA ARG A 566 -30.83 6.22 9.56
C ARG A 566 -31.90 5.17 9.94
N GLU A 567 -33.17 5.41 9.67
CA GLU A 567 -34.29 4.51 10.00
C GLU A 567 -34.80 3.73 8.77
N GLY A 568 -34.02 3.64 7.69
CA GLY A 568 -34.45 3.03 6.44
C GLY A 568 -35.46 3.87 5.64
N LYS A 569 -35.78 5.09 6.09
CA LYS A 569 -36.63 6.03 5.36
C LYS A 569 -35.87 6.61 4.18
N VAL A 570 -36.55 6.75 3.05
CA VAL A 570 -36.00 7.41 1.86
C VAL A 570 -36.11 8.92 2.06
N GLU A 571 -34.96 9.59 2.09
CA GLU A 571 -34.84 11.05 2.12
C GLU A 571 -34.50 11.56 0.71
N VAL A 572 -35.24 12.53 0.25
CA VAL A 572 -35.02 13.16 -1.05
C VAL A 572 -34.21 14.44 -0.83
N VAL A 573 -33.02 14.51 -1.44
CA VAL A 573 -32.13 15.67 -1.36
C VAL A 573 -32.15 16.42 -2.68
N ASN A 574 -32.52 17.70 -2.64
CA ASN A 574 -32.42 18.60 -3.78
C ASN A 574 -31.01 19.18 -3.86
N ILE A 575 -30.42 19.23 -5.04
CA ILE A 575 -29.08 19.73 -5.28
C ILE A 575 -29.18 21.10 -5.93
N ASN A 576 -29.07 22.14 -5.11
CA ASN A 576 -29.11 23.54 -5.52
C ASN A 576 -27.73 24.20 -5.46
N CYS A 577 -26.79 23.62 -4.71
CA CYS A 577 -25.42 24.13 -4.57
C CYS A 577 -24.63 24.04 -5.88
N GLY A 578 -23.51 24.76 -5.92
CA GLY A 578 -22.53 24.61 -6.99
C GLY A 578 -21.90 23.20 -7.00
N ILE A 579 -21.75 22.61 -8.18
CA ILE A 579 -21.04 21.34 -8.37
C ILE A 579 -19.86 21.61 -9.29
N GLU A 580 -18.67 21.29 -8.83
CA GLU A 580 -17.44 21.47 -9.62
C GLU A 580 -16.53 20.25 -9.49
N ARG A 581 -15.81 19.92 -10.56
CA ARG A 581 -14.78 18.92 -10.58
C ARG A 581 -13.46 19.56 -10.95
N LEU A 582 -12.44 19.31 -10.13
CA LEU A 582 -11.08 19.73 -10.41
C LEU A 582 -10.22 18.50 -10.72
N ASP A 583 -9.86 18.37 -11.99
CA ASP A 583 -8.91 17.36 -12.43
C ASP A 583 -7.47 17.82 -12.13
N GLY A 584 -6.58 16.88 -11.81
CA GLY A 584 -5.16 17.15 -11.55
C GLY A 584 -4.68 16.80 -10.14
N PHE A 585 -5.61 16.65 -9.17
CA PHE A 585 -5.30 16.04 -7.88
C PHE A 585 -5.36 14.50 -7.93
N SER A 586 -5.67 13.90 -9.07
CA SER A 586 -5.78 12.45 -9.19
C SER A 586 -4.46 11.75 -8.91
N GLY A 587 -4.52 10.65 -8.14
CA GLY A 587 -3.40 9.75 -7.88
C GLY A 587 -2.98 8.89 -9.07
N HIS A 588 -3.71 8.94 -10.18
CA HIS A 588 -3.39 8.20 -11.38
C HIS A 588 -2.63 9.07 -12.38
N SER A 589 -1.83 8.42 -13.20
CA SER A 589 -1.18 9.04 -14.36
C SER A 589 -2.22 9.43 -15.41
N ASP A 590 -2.05 10.59 -16.00
CA ASP A 590 -2.78 10.96 -17.21
C ASP A 590 -2.24 10.24 -18.45
N TYR A 591 -2.89 10.42 -19.59
CA TYR A 591 -2.49 9.78 -20.84
C TYR A 591 -1.02 10.04 -21.20
N ASN A 592 -0.55 11.28 -21.08
CA ASN A 592 0.84 11.63 -21.41
C ASN A 592 1.84 10.98 -20.47
N GLN A 593 1.52 10.90 -19.18
CA GLN A 593 2.35 10.23 -18.17
C GLN A 593 2.41 8.72 -18.41
N LEU A 594 1.27 8.07 -18.75
CA LEU A 594 1.24 6.65 -19.11
C LEU A 594 2.10 6.35 -20.34
N ILE A 595 1.97 7.16 -21.40
CA ILE A 595 2.79 7.04 -22.61
C ILE A 595 4.28 7.27 -22.30
N SER A 596 4.60 8.28 -21.48
CA SER A 596 5.96 8.57 -21.06
C SER A 596 6.57 7.44 -20.24
N PHE A 597 5.80 6.81 -19.36
CA PHE A 597 6.24 5.64 -18.60
C PHE A 597 6.59 4.46 -19.52
N VAL A 598 5.73 4.14 -20.47
CA VAL A 598 6.00 3.09 -21.47
C VAL A 598 7.23 3.46 -22.33
N HIS A 599 7.37 4.73 -22.71
CA HIS A 599 8.53 5.21 -23.46
C HIS A 599 9.86 4.97 -22.72
N LYS A 600 9.89 5.23 -21.40
CA LYS A 600 11.09 4.97 -20.58
C LYS A 600 11.46 3.48 -20.53
N LEU A 601 10.47 2.60 -20.51
CA LEU A 601 10.69 1.15 -20.47
C LEU A 601 10.91 0.52 -21.86
N ARG A 602 10.57 1.23 -22.94
CA ARG A 602 10.59 0.74 -24.33
C ARG A 602 11.81 -0.10 -24.73
N PRO A 603 13.05 0.26 -24.38
CA PRO A 603 14.21 -0.54 -24.81
C PRO A 603 14.25 -1.96 -24.29
N LYS A 604 13.48 -2.25 -23.23
CA LYS A 604 13.47 -3.53 -22.51
C LYS A 604 12.20 -4.35 -22.78
N LEU A 605 11.15 -3.68 -23.31
CA LEU A 605 9.82 -4.29 -23.49
C LEU A 605 9.72 -5.13 -24.75
N ARG A 606 9.12 -6.31 -24.61
CA ARG A 606 8.66 -7.15 -25.73
C ARG A 606 7.15 -7.05 -25.94
N ARG A 607 6.39 -6.75 -24.86
CA ARG A 607 4.93 -6.72 -24.85
C ARG A 607 4.41 -5.77 -23.78
N VAL A 608 3.28 -5.14 -24.05
CA VAL A 608 2.48 -4.39 -23.07
C VAL A 608 1.07 -4.98 -23.01
N LEU A 609 0.60 -5.24 -21.80
CA LEU A 609 -0.79 -5.55 -21.49
C LEU A 609 -1.41 -4.35 -20.80
N VAL A 610 -2.70 -4.10 -21.04
CA VAL A 610 -3.40 -2.94 -20.49
C VAL A 610 -4.57 -3.41 -19.64
N ASN A 611 -4.69 -2.87 -18.41
CA ASN A 611 -5.78 -3.18 -17.48
C ASN A 611 -6.30 -1.93 -16.77
N HIS A 612 -7.13 -2.10 -15.76
CA HIS A 612 -7.61 -1.09 -14.81
C HIS A 612 -8.04 0.22 -15.49
N GLY A 613 -9.04 0.12 -16.37
CA GLY A 613 -9.63 1.24 -17.08
C GLY A 613 -10.88 0.83 -17.83
N GLU A 614 -11.74 1.78 -18.10
CA GLU A 614 -12.92 1.55 -18.96
C GLU A 614 -12.47 1.04 -20.33
N ARG A 615 -13.27 0.16 -20.94
CA ARG A 615 -12.95 -0.52 -22.20
C ARG A 615 -12.39 0.42 -23.27
N ARG A 616 -13.08 1.54 -23.51
CA ARG A 616 -12.67 2.54 -24.53
C ARG A 616 -11.29 3.12 -24.24
N LYS A 617 -10.97 3.38 -22.98
CA LYS A 617 -9.68 3.94 -22.54
C LYS A 617 -8.55 2.92 -22.67
N SER A 618 -8.80 1.67 -22.27
CA SER A 618 -7.84 0.58 -22.43
C SER A 618 -7.53 0.28 -23.90
N GLU A 619 -8.55 0.27 -24.76
CA GLU A 619 -8.40 0.13 -26.21
C GLU A 619 -7.57 1.27 -26.80
N ASN A 620 -7.88 2.52 -26.42
CA ASN A 620 -7.17 3.72 -26.89
C ASN A 620 -5.68 3.67 -26.51
N LEU A 621 -5.36 3.39 -25.22
CA LEU A 621 -3.98 3.30 -24.74
C LEU A 621 -3.21 2.19 -25.48
N SER A 622 -3.79 0.99 -25.62
CA SER A 622 -3.14 -0.13 -26.30
C SER A 622 -2.86 0.18 -27.79
N MET A 623 -3.79 0.82 -28.48
CA MET A 623 -3.59 1.27 -29.87
C MET A 623 -2.51 2.35 -29.97
N SER A 624 -2.48 3.31 -29.04
CA SER A 624 -1.47 4.37 -29.01
C SER A 624 -0.07 3.80 -28.81
N ILE A 625 0.11 2.88 -27.88
CA ILE A 625 1.40 2.20 -27.64
C ILE A 625 1.87 1.48 -28.91
N ARG A 626 0.99 0.71 -29.56
CA ARG A 626 1.33 0.01 -30.82
C ARG A 626 1.79 0.98 -31.92
N ARG A 627 1.04 2.08 -32.12
CA ARG A 627 1.34 3.06 -33.17
C ARG A 627 2.64 3.83 -32.91
N MET A 628 2.83 4.29 -31.67
CA MET A 628 3.96 5.17 -31.33
C MET A 628 5.26 4.40 -31.14
N PHE A 629 5.23 3.22 -30.54
CA PHE A 629 6.42 2.50 -30.13
C PHE A 629 6.70 1.24 -30.94
N ARG A 630 5.74 0.78 -31.73
CA ARG A 630 5.79 -0.51 -32.48
C ARG A 630 6.02 -1.73 -31.58
N ILE A 631 5.54 -1.64 -30.32
CA ILE A 631 5.55 -2.74 -29.36
C ILE A 631 4.17 -3.41 -29.41
N PRO A 632 4.10 -4.75 -29.44
CA PRO A 632 2.84 -5.47 -29.27
C PRO A 632 2.15 -5.04 -27.97
N ALA A 633 0.99 -4.44 -28.09
CA ALA A 633 0.18 -4.03 -26.94
C ALA A 633 -1.22 -4.64 -27.05
N HIS A 634 -1.71 -5.21 -25.98
CA HIS A 634 -2.98 -5.91 -25.93
C HIS A 634 -3.81 -5.42 -24.74
N TYR A 635 -5.10 -5.29 -24.94
CA TYR A 635 -6.10 -5.11 -23.91
C TYR A 635 -6.84 -6.44 -23.75
N PRO A 636 -6.52 -7.24 -22.71
CA PRO A 636 -7.17 -8.54 -22.50
C PRO A 636 -8.61 -8.40 -22.03
N GLN A 637 -9.41 -9.42 -22.28
CA GLN A 637 -10.74 -9.56 -21.69
C GLN A 637 -10.64 -10.28 -20.34
N ILE A 638 -11.67 -10.13 -19.48
CA ILE A 638 -11.78 -10.96 -18.28
C ILE A 638 -11.91 -12.42 -18.69
N GLN A 639 -11.25 -13.34 -17.96
CA GLN A 639 -11.21 -14.79 -18.23
C GLN A 639 -10.31 -15.18 -19.42
N GLU A 640 -9.44 -14.31 -19.87
CA GLU A 640 -8.44 -14.61 -20.88
C GLU A 640 -7.19 -15.21 -20.22
N ALA A 641 -6.68 -16.31 -20.76
CA ALA A 641 -5.39 -16.89 -20.40
C ALA A 641 -4.34 -16.50 -21.43
N ILE A 642 -3.29 -15.80 -21.00
CA ILE A 642 -2.26 -15.23 -21.86
C ILE A 642 -0.94 -15.93 -21.60
N LYS A 643 -0.38 -16.60 -22.59
CA LYS A 643 0.98 -17.11 -22.50
C LYS A 643 1.97 -15.95 -22.60
N LEU A 644 2.80 -15.76 -21.56
CA LEU A 644 3.83 -14.72 -21.49
C LEU A 644 5.18 -15.25 -21.99
N PHE A 645 5.49 -16.51 -21.68
CA PHE A 645 6.74 -17.17 -22.08
C PHE A 645 6.56 -18.68 -22.21
#